data_44a3d156cdb117bc6d9e97fdc894ca00
#
_entry.id   44a3d156cdb117bc6d9e97fdc894ca00
#
_cell.length_a   1.000
_cell.length_b   1.000
_cell.length_c   1.000
_cell.angle_alpha   90.00
_cell.angle_beta   90.00
_cell.angle_gamma   90.00
#
_symmetry.space_group_name_H-M   'P 1'
#
loop_
_entity.id
_entity.type
_entity.pdbx_description
1 polymer ?
#
loop_
_entity_poly.entity_id
_entity_poly.type
_entity_poly.pdbx_seq_one_letter_code
_entity_poly.pdbx_strand_id
1 'polypeptide(L)'
;MNDSPDKKPRFRMTRRRLILGGSMVGGALVLAYAAANPMQAIGAILQGGGSDPAPSAFGPFIRITNDGWVTIVNRQQELGQGIHAGLAAIVAEELDADWDKVRVVDARTNFRAYGVQMTAGSNSVASNWDLMRNAGAAARAMFVAAAAARWGVQSVDIIVRDGVLSHSGSDQTATFGELFADASRQTPPQTPILKRREDYRLIGTQRVRRKDSLPKSTGAQIYTQDIQRPDLLVAMVAHSPRFGGKLMRFDASDALKIKGVRQVFAIETGVAVLAETTFAAKRGRDALRIEWDDSEAERRSSPDLAAYFHDIAAGRSDVEPGSFQSTGQSPEAPFEGDVLEFAFDFPYLAHAPMETLDCVAKVDGWDVAITSGAHLATVDQVQAALTARTVPGRVDIEVIPAGGSFGRRGAMSSDYLVECVRIAKRVEGLSVKLIWSREDDMRSGYFRPMSHHRVWVQVGSDGFPERWRFHCVCQNLLPLVPNFTATEGIAESPNLSTATTVDGKIFTPAFPVIVGFWRSVGNSHTAMVMEHIVDQLARRAGKDPASYRRFLYQKAGDTRRIAVLDELCAKAGWDTPLEAGWARGMAIHQAFGTVVGQVAEVQLLNDRPVVRRVVAVVDCGIAVAPDQIAAQMEGGIGFGLSAALYGAITLKDGIIQETNFDQYPVVRMNEMPAVETHIIASDKSPTGMGEPGVAPIAPAVANAILALSGTPTRRLPFLNRDMNAGFSIAKRG
;
A
#
# COMPACT_ATOMS: atom_id res chain seq x y z
N MET A 1 -7.16 59.68 18.51
CA MET A 1 -7.37 59.97 17.09
C MET A 1 -6.08 59.71 16.38
N ASN A 2 -5.96 58.62 15.74
CA ASN A 2 -5.59 58.33 14.38
C ASN A 2 -5.31 56.83 14.23
N ASP A 3 -6.25 56.20 13.57
CA ASP A 3 -6.18 54.83 13.06
C ASP A 3 -5.14 54.76 11.96
N SER A 4 -4.35 53.68 11.96
CA SER A 4 -3.61 53.21 10.80
C SER A 4 -4.00 51.75 10.49
N PRO A 5 -4.43 51.45 9.27
CA PRO A 5 -4.98 50.16 8.96
C PRO A 5 -3.90 49.10 8.68
N ASP A 6 -4.12 47.94 9.29
CA ASP A 6 -3.41 46.70 9.08
C ASP A 6 -3.28 46.32 7.58
N LYS A 7 -2.07 46.25 7.07
CA LYS A 7 -1.75 45.69 5.75
C LYS A 7 -1.61 44.20 5.84
N LYS A 8 -2.70 43.46 5.55
CA LYS A 8 -2.63 42.02 5.26
C LYS A 8 -1.77 41.77 4.01
N PRO A 9 -0.83 40.83 4.03
CA PRO A 9 -0.04 40.50 2.85
C PRO A 9 -0.92 39.90 1.76
N ARG A 10 -1.03 40.58 0.62
CA ARG A 10 -1.68 40.06 -0.59
C ARG A 10 -0.77 39.01 -1.23
N PHE A 11 -1.09 37.73 -1.06
CA PHE A 11 -0.45 36.63 -1.76
C PHE A 11 -0.80 36.72 -3.26
N ARG A 12 0.13 37.17 -4.09
CA ARG A 12 0.02 37.07 -5.56
C ARG A 12 0.53 35.70 -6.01
N MET A 13 -0.39 34.75 -6.21
CA MET A 13 -0.08 33.50 -6.88
C MET A 13 0.04 33.73 -8.39
N THR A 14 1.18 33.34 -8.99
CA THR A 14 1.36 33.37 -10.43
C THR A 14 0.54 32.26 -11.08
N ARG A 15 0.02 32.48 -12.31
CA ARG A 15 -0.74 31.48 -13.10
C ARG A 15 -0.05 30.11 -13.14
N ARG A 16 1.27 30.06 -13.17
CA ARG A 16 2.08 28.84 -13.20
C ARG A 16 2.04 28.07 -11.87
N ARG A 17 2.00 28.77 -10.73
CA ARG A 17 1.80 28.15 -9.40
C ARG A 17 0.35 27.69 -9.18
N LEU A 18 -0.61 28.32 -9.85
CA LEU A 18 -2.00 27.90 -9.82
C LEU A 18 -2.20 26.58 -10.59
N ILE A 19 -1.50 26.35 -11.69
CA ILE A 19 -1.60 25.14 -12.52
C ILE A 19 -0.85 23.96 -11.87
N LEU A 20 0.35 24.18 -11.34
CA LEU A 20 1.08 23.16 -10.56
C LEU A 20 0.44 22.86 -9.21
N GLY A 21 -0.11 23.87 -8.52
CA GLY A 21 -0.90 23.68 -7.32
C GLY A 21 -2.26 23.04 -7.58
N GLY A 22 -2.89 23.30 -8.71
CA GLY A 22 -4.21 22.78 -9.06
C GLY A 22 -4.27 21.27 -9.25
N SER A 23 -3.23 20.66 -9.84
CA SER A 23 -3.16 19.19 -10.02
C SER A 23 -2.85 18.45 -8.70
N MET A 24 -2.03 19.05 -7.82
CA MET A 24 -1.77 18.49 -6.49
C MET A 24 -2.91 18.79 -5.51
N VAL A 25 -3.55 19.97 -5.61
CA VAL A 25 -4.70 20.36 -4.77
C VAL A 25 -5.94 19.53 -5.10
N GLY A 26 -6.15 19.14 -6.36
CA GLY A 26 -7.26 18.25 -6.73
C GLY A 26 -7.18 16.90 -6.03
N GLY A 27 -6.01 16.26 -6.03
CA GLY A 27 -5.80 14.97 -5.35
C GLY A 27 -5.84 15.08 -3.83
N ALA A 28 -5.21 16.11 -3.24
CA ALA A 28 -5.20 16.31 -1.79
C ALA A 28 -6.55 16.80 -1.24
N LEU A 29 -7.32 17.59 -2.02
CA LEU A 29 -8.71 17.95 -1.68
C LEU A 29 -9.63 16.74 -1.73
N VAL A 30 -9.45 15.81 -2.66
CA VAL A 30 -10.19 14.54 -2.70
C VAL A 30 -9.89 13.72 -1.45
N LEU A 31 -8.64 13.68 -0.95
CA LEU A 31 -8.29 12.93 0.27
C LEU A 31 -8.65 13.66 1.57
N ALA A 32 -8.39 14.95 1.69
CA ALA A 32 -8.73 15.74 2.87
C ALA A 32 -10.25 15.93 3.00
N TYR A 33 -10.95 16.02 1.88
CA TYR A 33 -12.40 16.06 1.83
C TYR A 33 -13.00 14.67 2.03
N ALA A 34 -12.31 13.59 1.59
CA ALA A 34 -12.65 12.20 1.91
C ALA A 34 -12.58 11.91 3.41
N ALA A 35 -11.72 12.57 4.15
CA ALA A 35 -11.61 12.44 5.60
C ALA A 35 -12.69 13.22 6.38
N ALA A 36 -13.26 14.29 5.82
CA ALA A 36 -14.10 15.23 6.56
C ALA A 36 -15.61 15.23 6.22
N ASN A 37 -16.05 14.88 5.03
CA ASN A 37 -17.42 14.63 4.52
C ASN A 37 -17.43 14.54 2.98
N PRO A 38 -16.99 13.44 2.42
CA PRO A 38 -16.55 13.41 1.02
C PRO A 38 -17.66 13.24 0.00
N MET A 39 -18.77 12.67 0.41
CA MET A 39 -19.74 12.09 -0.54
C MET A 39 -20.53 13.11 -1.35
N GLN A 40 -20.83 14.29 -0.80
CA GLN A 40 -21.71 15.26 -1.48
C GLN A 40 -20.99 16.15 -2.50
N ALA A 41 -19.77 16.59 -2.24
CA ALA A 41 -19.06 17.47 -3.15
C ALA A 41 -18.25 16.72 -4.22
N ILE A 42 -17.73 15.54 -3.92
CA ILE A 42 -17.15 14.66 -4.92
C ILE A 42 -18.24 14.18 -5.90
N GLY A 43 -19.44 13.86 -5.40
CA GLY A 43 -20.58 13.51 -6.22
C GLY A 43 -20.99 14.60 -7.21
N ALA A 44 -20.87 15.88 -6.85
CA ALA A 44 -21.17 17.01 -7.74
C ALA A 44 -20.11 17.19 -8.85
N ILE A 45 -18.84 16.84 -8.58
CA ILE A 45 -17.73 16.92 -9.55
C ILE A 45 -17.72 15.70 -10.47
N LEU A 46 -18.13 14.53 -9.96
CA LEU A 46 -18.11 13.25 -10.67
C LEU A 46 -19.46 12.89 -11.33
N GLN A 47 -20.38 13.84 -11.49
CA GLN A 47 -21.65 13.64 -12.19
C GLN A 47 -21.41 13.33 -13.68
N GLY A 48 -21.05 12.10 -13.97
CA GLY A 48 -20.92 11.58 -15.31
C GLY A 48 -20.61 10.10 -15.23
N GLY A 49 -21.47 9.27 -15.81
CA GLY A 49 -21.37 7.82 -15.69
C GLY A 49 -20.26 7.25 -16.57
N GLY A 50 -19.53 6.29 -16.04
CA GLY A 50 -18.82 5.29 -16.85
C GLY A 50 -19.84 4.38 -17.56
N SER A 51 -19.37 3.70 -18.60
CA SER A 51 -20.14 2.78 -19.45
C SER A 51 -20.39 1.40 -18.78
N ASP A 52 -20.68 1.37 -17.50
CA ASP A 52 -21.04 0.12 -16.84
C ASP A 52 -22.33 -0.47 -17.44
N PRO A 53 -22.41 -1.78 -17.62
CA PRO A 53 -23.63 -2.43 -18.04
C PRO A 53 -24.79 -2.09 -17.10
N ALA A 54 -26.01 -2.10 -17.64
CA ALA A 54 -27.23 -1.74 -16.92
C ALA A 54 -27.24 -2.28 -15.49
N PRO A 55 -27.71 -1.49 -14.49
CA PRO A 55 -27.77 -1.94 -13.11
C PRO A 55 -28.49 -3.28 -13.00
N SER A 56 -27.90 -4.23 -12.29
CA SER A 56 -28.57 -5.48 -11.96
C SER A 56 -29.77 -5.22 -11.05
N ALA A 57 -30.82 -6.03 -11.14
CA ALA A 57 -31.94 -6.02 -10.20
C ALA A 57 -31.47 -6.20 -8.74
N PHE A 58 -30.31 -6.86 -8.54
CA PHE A 58 -29.70 -7.13 -7.24
C PHE A 58 -28.67 -6.07 -6.80
N GLY A 59 -28.71 -4.88 -7.40
CA GLY A 59 -27.79 -3.78 -7.09
C GLY A 59 -26.49 -3.79 -7.89
N PRO A 60 -25.55 -2.85 -7.60
CA PRO A 60 -24.35 -2.66 -8.42
C PRO A 60 -23.30 -3.77 -8.27
N PHE A 61 -23.32 -4.50 -7.14
CA PHE A 61 -22.27 -5.46 -6.80
C PHE A 61 -22.57 -6.91 -7.18
N ILE A 62 -23.80 -7.23 -7.57
CA ILE A 62 -24.23 -8.61 -7.79
C ILE A 62 -24.97 -8.70 -9.13
N ARG A 63 -24.54 -9.64 -9.97
CA ARG A 63 -25.25 -10.06 -11.18
C ARG A 63 -25.51 -11.56 -11.09
N ILE A 64 -26.75 -11.98 -11.27
CA ILE A 64 -27.12 -13.39 -11.27
C ILE A 64 -27.71 -13.69 -12.63
N THR A 65 -27.43 -14.86 -13.15
CA THR A 65 -27.90 -15.31 -14.45
C THR A 65 -28.91 -16.49 -14.28
N ASN A 66 -29.73 -16.75 -15.29
CA ASN A 66 -30.75 -17.78 -15.26
C ASN A 66 -30.20 -19.21 -15.16
N ASP A 67 -28.89 -19.40 -15.35
CA ASP A 67 -28.18 -20.67 -15.10
C ASP A 67 -27.60 -20.78 -13.67
N GLY A 68 -27.90 -19.79 -12.82
CA GLY A 68 -27.51 -19.76 -11.41
C GLY A 68 -26.09 -19.28 -11.13
N TRP A 69 -25.35 -18.79 -12.13
CA TRP A 69 -24.05 -18.16 -11.86
C TRP A 69 -24.22 -16.81 -11.16
N VAL A 70 -23.39 -16.57 -10.14
CA VAL A 70 -23.30 -15.34 -9.39
C VAL A 70 -22.01 -14.62 -9.76
N THR A 71 -22.11 -13.48 -10.42
CA THR A 71 -20.98 -12.61 -10.71
C THR A 71 -20.94 -11.47 -9.72
N ILE A 72 -19.85 -11.36 -8.98
CA ILE A 72 -19.63 -10.32 -7.99
C ILE A 72 -18.74 -9.26 -8.62
N VAL A 73 -19.20 -8.01 -8.61
CA VAL A 73 -18.48 -6.85 -9.13
C VAL A 73 -17.62 -6.28 -8.01
N ASN A 74 -16.31 -6.42 -8.16
CA ASN A 74 -15.32 -5.94 -7.21
C ASN A 74 -14.95 -4.48 -7.49
N ARG A 75 -15.20 -3.60 -6.52
CA ARG A 75 -14.84 -2.17 -6.64
C ARG A 75 -13.40 -1.85 -6.21
N GLN A 76 -12.70 -2.80 -5.61
CA GLN A 76 -11.31 -2.65 -5.16
C GLN A 76 -10.35 -3.25 -6.19
N GLN A 77 -9.23 -2.61 -6.43
CA GLN A 77 -8.29 -3.03 -7.45
C GLN A 77 -7.50 -4.28 -7.01
N GLU A 78 -7.39 -5.27 -7.89
CA GLU A 78 -6.59 -6.48 -7.69
C GLU A 78 -5.15 -6.22 -8.15
N LEU A 79 -4.23 -6.24 -7.20
CA LEU A 79 -2.80 -5.94 -7.39
C LEU A 79 -1.91 -7.15 -7.01
N GLY A 80 -2.52 -8.34 -6.88
CA GLY A 80 -1.89 -9.56 -6.41
C GLY A 80 -2.24 -9.95 -4.97
N GLN A 81 -2.93 -9.07 -4.21
CA GLN A 81 -3.24 -9.30 -2.80
C GLN A 81 -4.44 -10.22 -2.55
N GLY A 82 -5.21 -10.61 -3.58
CA GLY A 82 -6.30 -11.56 -3.45
C GLY A 82 -7.64 -10.97 -3.01
N ILE A 83 -7.86 -9.66 -3.22
CA ILE A 83 -9.11 -8.99 -2.82
C ILE A 83 -10.35 -9.55 -3.53
N HIS A 84 -10.21 -10.10 -4.73
CA HIS A 84 -11.28 -10.78 -5.44
C HIS A 84 -11.92 -11.88 -4.60
N ALA A 85 -11.12 -12.75 -3.98
CA ALA A 85 -11.65 -13.81 -3.13
C ALA A 85 -12.26 -13.27 -1.83
N GLY A 86 -11.62 -12.29 -1.20
CA GLY A 86 -12.07 -11.73 0.08
C GLY A 86 -13.44 -11.06 0.00
N LEU A 87 -13.64 -10.14 -0.94
CA LEU A 87 -14.92 -9.43 -1.09
C LEU A 87 -16.03 -10.37 -1.63
N ALA A 88 -15.66 -11.26 -2.55
CA ALA A 88 -16.62 -12.23 -3.07
C ALA A 88 -17.12 -13.19 -1.97
N ALA A 89 -16.26 -13.62 -1.06
CA ALA A 89 -16.66 -14.48 0.05
C ALA A 89 -17.67 -13.82 0.98
N ILE A 90 -17.55 -12.50 1.23
CA ILE A 90 -18.50 -11.76 2.07
C ILE A 90 -19.90 -11.75 1.43
N VAL A 91 -19.97 -11.44 0.13
CA VAL A 91 -21.25 -11.45 -0.60
C VAL A 91 -21.83 -12.85 -0.69
N ALA A 92 -21.02 -13.83 -1.07
CA ALA A 92 -21.44 -15.22 -1.23
C ALA A 92 -21.93 -15.83 0.09
N GLU A 93 -21.28 -15.50 1.21
CA GLU A 93 -21.72 -15.91 2.55
C GLU A 93 -23.15 -15.41 2.85
N GLU A 94 -23.36 -14.11 2.70
CA GLU A 94 -24.66 -13.52 3.03
C GLU A 94 -25.78 -13.91 2.04
N LEU A 95 -25.42 -14.15 0.78
CA LEU A 95 -26.34 -14.62 -0.25
C LEU A 95 -26.66 -16.13 -0.13
N ASP A 96 -25.87 -16.92 0.58
CA ASP A 96 -25.86 -18.37 0.55
C ASP A 96 -25.60 -18.93 -0.87
N ALA A 97 -24.70 -18.29 -1.62
CA ALA A 97 -24.35 -18.72 -2.96
C ALA A 97 -23.48 -19.98 -2.95
N ASP A 98 -23.64 -20.82 -3.98
CA ASP A 98 -22.67 -21.88 -4.27
C ASP A 98 -21.32 -21.25 -4.66
N TRP A 99 -20.30 -21.42 -3.80
CA TRP A 99 -18.97 -20.84 -4.04
C TRP A 99 -18.35 -21.25 -5.38
N ASP A 100 -18.65 -22.41 -5.87
CA ASP A 100 -18.11 -22.91 -7.14
C ASP A 100 -18.76 -22.23 -8.36
N LYS A 101 -19.98 -21.68 -8.18
CA LYS A 101 -20.68 -20.85 -9.18
C LYS A 101 -20.49 -19.34 -8.99
N VAL A 102 -19.52 -18.91 -8.16
CA VAL A 102 -19.18 -17.50 -8.01
C VAL A 102 -18.05 -17.11 -8.97
N ARG A 103 -18.26 -16.02 -9.70
CA ARG A 103 -17.26 -15.32 -10.53
C ARG A 103 -17.01 -13.92 -9.98
N VAL A 104 -15.84 -13.37 -10.26
CA VAL A 104 -15.49 -12.00 -9.89
C VAL A 104 -15.05 -11.24 -11.12
N VAL A 105 -15.50 -9.98 -11.21
CA VAL A 105 -15.09 -9.04 -12.26
C VAL A 105 -14.74 -7.71 -11.62
N ASP A 106 -13.77 -7.00 -12.17
CA ASP A 106 -13.43 -5.66 -11.70
C ASP A 106 -14.47 -4.63 -12.18
N ALA A 107 -14.81 -3.68 -11.32
CA ALA A 107 -15.67 -2.58 -11.66
C ALA A 107 -14.89 -1.56 -12.54
N ARG A 108 -15.50 -1.10 -13.62
CA ARG A 108 -15.03 0.13 -14.31
C ARG A 108 -15.17 1.34 -13.39
N THR A 109 -14.51 2.44 -13.69
CA THR A 109 -14.70 3.66 -12.89
C THR A 109 -16.13 4.17 -13.01
N ASN A 110 -16.85 4.14 -11.90
CA ASN A 110 -18.20 4.69 -11.81
C ASN A 110 -18.48 5.10 -10.36
N PHE A 111 -18.23 6.36 -10.03
CA PHE A 111 -18.42 6.88 -8.68
C PHE A 111 -19.86 6.78 -8.21
N ARG A 112 -20.84 6.95 -9.11
CA ARG A 112 -22.28 6.89 -8.76
C ARG A 112 -22.69 5.50 -8.32
N ALA A 113 -22.18 4.46 -8.98
CA ALA A 113 -22.52 3.05 -8.68
C ALA A 113 -21.69 2.51 -7.51
N TYR A 114 -20.40 2.86 -7.45
CA TYR A 114 -19.43 2.19 -6.58
C TYR A 114 -18.81 3.11 -5.52
N GLY A 115 -19.05 4.42 -5.57
CA GLY A 115 -18.37 5.39 -4.71
C GLY A 115 -16.88 5.50 -5.05
N VAL A 116 -16.06 5.86 -4.06
CA VAL A 116 -14.60 5.96 -4.23
C VAL A 116 -14.00 4.57 -4.47
N GLN A 117 -13.31 4.41 -5.60
CA GLN A 117 -12.62 3.18 -6.00
C GLN A 117 -11.12 3.36 -5.84
N MET A 118 -10.58 2.84 -4.74
CA MET A 118 -9.16 2.90 -4.42
C MET A 118 -8.77 1.77 -3.48
N THR A 119 -7.60 1.18 -3.70
CA THR A 119 -6.99 0.19 -2.82
C THR A 119 -5.85 0.85 -2.06
N ALA A 120 -6.00 1.12 -0.77
CA ALA A 120 -4.99 1.78 0.06
C ALA A 120 -5.17 1.46 1.54
N GLY A 121 -4.11 1.60 2.35
CA GLY A 121 -4.15 1.49 3.81
C GLY A 121 -4.64 0.13 4.30
N SER A 122 -4.47 -0.92 3.51
CA SER A 122 -4.91 -2.29 3.82
C SER A 122 -6.41 -2.45 4.12
N ASN A 123 -7.24 -1.43 3.87
CA ASN A 123 -8.61 -1.36 4.37
C ASN A 123 -9.68 -1.97 3.44
N SER A 124 -9.29 -2.57 2.31
CA SER A 124 -10.23 -3.02 1.28
C SER A 124 -11.31 -4.00 1.80
N VAL A 125 -10.98 -4.92 2.70
CA VAL A 125 -11.96 -5.78 3.36
C VAL A 125 -12.71 -5.00 4.44
N ALA A 126 -11.99 -4.32 5.33
CA ALA A 126 -12.56 -3.60 6.48
C ALA A 126 -13.58 -2.55 6.06
N SER A 127 -13.24 -1.70 5.08
CA SER A 127 -14.13 -0.62 4.62
C SER A 127 -15.33 -1.09 3.78
N ASN A 128 -15.28 -2.32 3.27
CA ASN A 128 -16.36 -2.90 2.48
C ASN A 128 -17.14 -4.00 3.23
N TRP A 129 -16.80 -4.30 4.48
CA TRP A 129 -17.40 -5.37 5.26
C TRP A 129 -18.92 -5.26 5.31
N ASP A 130 -19.44 -4.17 5.82
CA ASP A 130 -20.89 -3.98 5.95
C ASP A 130 -21.59 -3.78 4.59
N LEU A 131 -20.93 -3.07 3.67
CA LEU A 131 -21.47 -2.83 2.33
C LEU A 131 -21.73 -4.15 1.57
N MET A 132 -20.73 -5.04 1.56
CA MET A 132 -20.82 -6.32 0.85
C MET A 132 -21.76 -7.31 1.55
N ARG A 133 -21.79 -7.30 2.88
CA ARG A 133 -22.77 -8.10 3.65
C ARG A 133 -24.19 -7.66 3.33
N ASN A 134 -24.48 -6.36 3.39
CA ASN A 134 -25.81 -5.84 3.08
C ASN A 134 -26.23 -6.16 1.64
N ALA A 135 -25.33 -6.06 0.66
CA ALA A 135 -25.63 -6.42 -0.72
C ALA A 135 -26.03 -7.91 -0.86
N GLY A 136 -25.24 -8.82 -0.27
CA GLY A 136 -25.53 -10.26 -0.29
C GLY A 136 -26.85 -10.61 0.40
N ALA A 137 -27.08 -10.05 1.60
CA ALA A 137 -28.28 -10.30 2.38
C ALA A 137 -29.57 -9.72 1.72
N ALA A 138 -29.46 -8.55 1.07
CA ALA A 138 -30.57 -7.98 0.32
C ALA A 138 -30.96 -8.87 -0.88
N ALA A 139 -29.99 -9.35 -1.63
CA ALA A 139 -30.24 -10.28 -2.73
C ALA A 139 -30.84 -11.61 -2.24
N ARG A 140 -30.34 -12.18 -1.13
CA ARG A 140 -30.94 -13.36 -0.50
C ARG A 140 -32.42 -13.11 -0.15
N ALA A 141 -32.72 -11.98 0.47
CA ALA A 141 -34.12 -11.66 0.84
C ALA A 141 -35.05 -11.58 -0.37
N MET A 142 -34.58 -11.08 -1.52
CA MET A 142 -35.36 -11.03 -2.76
C MET A 142 -35.63 -12.43 -3.28
N PHE A 143 -34.69 -13.37 -3.23
CA PHE A 143 -34.91 -14.76 -3.60
C PHE A 143 -35.88 -15.46 -2.64
N VAL A 144 -35.75 -15.23 -1.34
CA VAL A 144 -36.67 -15.78 -0.33
C VAL A 144 -38.09 -15.27 -0.57
N ALA A 145 -38.27 -13.95 -0.81
CA ALA A 145 -39.57 -13.38 -1.12
C ALA A 145 -40.18 -13.96 -2.41
N ALA A 146 -39.36 -14.17 -3.43
CA ALA A 146 -39.83 -14.81 -4.69
C ALA A 146 -40.27 -16.26 -4.50
N ALA A 147 -39.50 -17.06 -3.74
CA ALA A 147 -39.87 -18.42 -3.41
C ALA A 147 -41.16 -18.48 -2.56
N ALA A 148 -41.26 -17.63 -1.53
CA ALA A 148 -42.44 -17.54 -0.68
C ALA A 148 -43.72 -17.21 -1.50
N ALA A 149 -43.64 -16.24 -2.41
CA ALA A 149 -44.73 -15.90 -3.31
C ALA A 149 -45.08 -17.03 -4.28
N ARG A 150 -44.08 -17.73 -4.85
CA ARG A 150 -44.28 -18.82 -5.79
C ARG A 150 -44.92 -20.05 -5.14
N TRP A 151 -44.54 -20.33 -3.90
CA TRP A 151 -45.00 -21.53 -3.17
C TRP A 151 -46.20 -21.27 -2.27
N GLY A 152 -46.60 -20.00 -2.04
CA GLY A 152 -47.71 -19.64 -1.16
C GLY A 152 -47.42 -19.92 0.31
N VAL A 153 -46.15 -19.78 0.74
CA VAL A 153 -45.65 -20.05 2.10
C VAL A 153 -45.05 -18.82 2.73
N GLN A 154 -44.76 -18.89 4.03
CA GLN A 154 -44.11 -17.77 4.71
C GLN A 154 -42.60 -17.73 4.43
N SER A 155 -42.01 -16.56 4.33
CA SER A 155 -40.57 -16.39 4.09
C SER A 155 -39.70 -17.04 5.16
N VAL A 156 -40.17 -17.13 6.40
CA VAL A 156 -39.45 -17.75 7.52
C VAL A 156 -39.29 -19.28 7.35
N ASP A 157 -40.12 -19.91 6.57
CA ASP A 157 -40.09 -21.34 6.32
C ASP A 157 -39.16 -21.74 5.13
N ILE A 158 -38.51 -20.74 4.51
CA ILE A 158 -37.61 -20.94 3.39
C ILE A 158 -36.16 -20.92 3.86
N ILE A 159 -35.46 -22.00 3.53
CA ILE A 159 -34.03 -22.18 3.78
C ILE A 159 -33.28 -21.98 2.47
N VAL A 160 -32.22 -21.16 2.50
CA VAL A 160 -31.30 -20.98 1.36
C VAL A 160 -29.97 -21.66 1.69
N ARG A 161 -29.50 -22.47 0.74
CA ARG A 161 -28.23 -23.17 0.88
C ARG A 161 -27.56 -23.42 -0.47
N ASP A 162 -26.30 -23.00 -0.65
CA ASP A 162 -25.48 -23.22 -1.83
C ASP A 162 -26.26 -22.91 -3.15
N GLY A 163 -27.00 -21.77 -3.16
CA GLY A 163 -27.80 -21.32 -4.33
C GLY A 163 -29.11 -22.04 -4.56
N VAL A 164 -29.54 -22.88 -3.63
CA VAL A 164 -30.82 -23.61 -3.66
C VAL A 164 -31.71 -23.14 -2.50
N LEU A 165 -32.96 -22.83 -2.81
CA LEU A 165 -34.01 -22.57 -1.82
C LEU A 165 -34.83 -23.83 -1.60
N SER A 166 -35.23 -24.10 -0.36
CA SER A 166 -36.08 -25.19 0.03
C SER A 166 -37.12 -24.73 1.07
N HIS A 167 -38.32 -25.30 1.02
CA HIS A 167 -39.36 -25.08 2.02
C HIS A 167 -39.24 -26.16 3.11
N SER A 168 -39.15 -25.71 4.38
CA SER A 168 -38.95 -26.62 5.52
C SER A 168 -40.09 -27.60 5.78
N GLY A 169 -41.30 -27.30 5.29
CA GLY A 169 -42.51 -28.08 5.50
C GLY A 169 -42.96 -28.91 4.30
N SER A 170 -42.23 -28.96 3.16
CA SER A 170 -42.56 -29.73 1.97
C SER A 170 -41.31 -30.01 1.13
N ASP A 171 -41.47 -30.79 0.05
CA ASP A 171 -40.39 -31.15 -0.89
C ASP A 171 -40.11 -30.04 -1.94
N GLN A 172 -40.69 -28.84 -1.78
CA GLN A 172 -40.49 -27.74 -2.73
C GLN A 172 -39.05 -27.22 -2.65
N THR A 173 -38.42 -27.22 -3.80
CA THR A 173 -37.06 -26.67 -3.98
C THR A 173 -36.97 -25.86 -5.27
N ALA A 174 -36.08 -24.87 -5.32
CA ALA A 174 -35.73 -24.14 -6.55
C ALA A 174 -34.34 -23.55 -6.44
N THR A 175 -33.64 -23.48 -7.55
CA THR A 175 -32.33 -22.83 -7.67
C THR A 175 -32.46 -21.31 -7.87
N PHE A 176 -31.37 -20.56 -7.69
CA PHE A 176 -31.33 -19.13 -8.06
C PHE A 176 -31.70 -18.94 -9.54
N GLY A 177 -31.26 -19.82 -10.43
CA GLY A 177 -31.60 -19.74 -11.87
C GLY A 177 -33.10 -19.83 -12.12
N GLU A 178 -33.78 -20.80 -11.50
CA GLU A 178 -35.22 -21.01 -11.64
C GLU A 178 -36.07 -19.90 -11.05
N LEU A 179 -35.57 -19.22 -10.01
CA LEU A 179 -36.21 -18.09 -9.35
C LEU A 179 -35.78 -16.74 -9.87
N PHE A 180 -34.78 -16.66 -10.77
CA PHE A 180 -34.19 -15.42 -11.23
C PHE A 180 -35.21 -14.37 -11.67
N ALA A 181 -36.14 -14.74 -12.52
CA ALA A 181 -37.14 -13.84 -13.07
C ALA A 181 -38.10 -13.29 -12.00
N ASP A 182 -38.47 -14.11 -11.00
CA ASP A 182 -39.37 -13.74 -9.91
C ASP A 182 -38.59 -12.87 -8.88
N ALA A 183 -37.37 -13.25 -8.54
CA ALA A 183 -36.53 -12.53 -7.62
C ALA A 183 -36.17 -11.13 -8.17
N SER A 184 -35.88 -11.01 -9.47
CA SER A 184 -35.59 -9.74 -10.12
C SER A 184 -36.70 -8.70 -10.05
N ARG A 185 -37.92 -9.11 -9.78
CA ARG A 185 -39.10 -8.24 -9.62
C ARG A 185 -39.35 -7.83 -8.15
N GLN A 186 -38.65 -8.48 -7.21
CA GLN A 186 -38.80 -8.13 -5.80
C GLN A 186 -38.13 -6.82 -5.46
N THR A 187 -38.64 -6.08 -4.49
CA THR A 187 -38.03 -4.88 -3.95
C THR A 187 -36.99 -5.27 -2.90
N PRO A 188 -35.73 -4.85 -3.02
CA PRO A 188 -34.72 -5.14 -1.99
C PRO A 188 -35.11 -4.46 -0.67
N PRO A 189 -34.95 -5.12 0.48
CA PRO A 189 -35.21 -4.52 1.78
C PRO A 189 -34.19 -3.42 2.08
N GLN A 190 -34.61 -2.31 2.70
CA GLN A 190 -33.71 -1.22 3.11
C GLN A 190 -32.72 -1.67 4.19
N THR A 191 -33.17 -2.55 5.09
CA THR A 191 -32.34 -3.11 6.17
C THR A 191 -32.45 -4.63 6.11
N PRO A 192 -31.58 -5.30 5.36
CA PRO A 192 -31.58 -6.76 5.27
C PRO A 192 -31.11 -7.39 6.58
N ILE A 193 -31.62 -8.58 6.88
CA ILE A 193 -31.18 -9.36 8.03
C ILE A 193 -29.85 -10.06 7.67
N LEU A 194 -28.80 -9.69 8.38
CA LEU A 194 -27.48 -10.30 8.21
C LEU A 194 -27.35 -11.62 8.95
N LYS A 195 -26.55 -12.54 8.43
CA LYS A 195 -26.19 -13.77 9.13
C LYS A 195 -25.43 -13.47 10.42
N ARG A 196 -25.67 -14.27 11.43
CA ARG A 196 -24.84 -14.31 12.64
C ARG A 196 -23.56 -15.08 12.33
N ARG A 197 -22.51 -14.85 13.12
CA ARG A 197 -21.21 -15.48 12.92
C ARG A 197 -21.27 -17.02 12.97
N GLU A 198 -22.04 -17.54 13.91
CA GLU A 198 -22.24 -19.00 14.06
C GLU A 198 -22.89 -19.65 12.84
N ASP A 199 -23.53 -18.86 11.96
CA ASP A 199 -24.16 -19.33 10.74
C ASP A 199 -23.23 -19.27 9.52
N TYR A 200 -21.98 -18.77 9.67
CA TYR A 200 -21.03 -18.68 8.56
C TYR A 200 -20.56 -20.06 8.09
N ARG A 201 -20.44 -20.21 6.77
CA ARG A 201 -20.03 -21.44 6.10
C ARG A 201 -18.84 -21.27 5.15
N LEU A 202 -18.60 -20.06 4.69
CA LEU A 202 -17.48 -19.69 3.83
C LEU A 202 -16.46 -18.88 4.61
N ILE A 203 -16.89 -17.79 5.23
CA ILE A 203 -16.02 -16.89 5.99
C ILE A 203 -15.33 -17.68 7.11
N GLY A 204 -14.02 -17.54 7.21
CA GLY A 204 -13.20 -18.22 8.21
C GLY A 204 -12.82 -19.66 7.85
N THR A 205 -13.21 -20.16 6.69
CA THR A 205 -12.93 -21.54 6.27
C THR A 205 -11.88 -21.62 5.17
N GLN A 206 -11.31 -22.83 4.98
CA GLN A 206 -10.38 -23.14 3.90
C GLN A 206 -11.08 -23.32 2.53
N ARG A 207 -12.41 -23.18 2.46
CA ARG A 207 -13.17 -23.21 1.19
C ARG A 207 -12.93 -21.95 0.35
N VAL A 208 -12.63 -20.81 1.00
CA VAL A 208 -12.37 -19.54 0.31
C VAL A 208 -10.98 -19.57 -0.30
N ARG A 209 -10.88 -20.09 -1.52
CA ARG A 209 -9.67 -20.09 -2.34
C ARG A 209 -9.70 -18.97 -3.35
N ARG A 210 -8.52 -18.53 -3.81
CA ARG A 210 -8.39 -17.54 -4.88
C ARG A 210 -9.07 -18.02 -6.16
N LYS A 211 -9.89 -17.17 -6.75
CA LYS A 211 -10.57 -17.45 -8.05
C LYS A 211 -9.66 -17.17 -9.26
N ASP A 212 -8.61 -16.42 -9.07
CA ASP A 212 -7.69 -15.93 -10.11
C ASP A 212 -6.35 -16.71 -10.18
N SER A 213 -6.15 -17.73 -9.35
CA SER A 213 -4.89 -18.50 -9.35
C SER A 213 -4.64 -19.23 -10.68
N LEU A 214 -5.66 -19.91 -11.21
CA LEU A 214 -5.51 -20.67 -12.45
C LEU A 214 -5.16 -19.78 -13.65
N PRO A 215 -5.90 -18.72 -13.98
CA PRO A 215 -5.51 -17.84 -15.10
C PRO A 215 -4.14 -17.18 -14.90
N LYS A 216 -3.76 -16.81 -13.67
CA LYS A 216 -2.44 -16.23 -13.37
C LYS A 216 -1.30 -17.23 -13.56
N SER A 217 -1.49 -18.50 -13.18
CA SER A 217 -0.44 -19.54 -13.29
C SER A 217 -0.33 -20.16 -14.68
N THR A 218 -1.35 -20.04 -15.52
CA THR A 218 -1.37 -20.59 -16.89
C THR A 218 -1.12 -19.56 -17.99
N GLY A 219 -0.91 -18.28 -17.63
CA GLY A 219 -0.75 -17.20 -18.60
C GLY A 219 -2.06 -16.75 -19.27
N ALA A 220 -3.21 -17.17 -18.78
CA ALA A 220 -4.52 -16.75 -19.30
C ALA A 220 -4.99 -15.40 -18.72
N GLN A 221 -4.37 -14.92 -17.63
CA GLN A 221 -4.65 -13.61 -17.08
C GLN A 221 -4.10 -12.52 -18.02
N ILE A 222 -4.95 -11.59 -18.42
CA ILE A 222 -4.57 -10.45 -19.22
C ILE A 222 -4.15 -9.30 -18.32
N TYR A 223 -3.00 -8.71 -18.61
CA TYR A 223 -2.45 -7.51 -17.98
C TYR A 223 -2.37 -6.36 -19.00
N THR A 224 -2.04 -5.17 -18.55
CA THR A 224 -2.00 -3.98 -19.43
C THR A 224 -1.02 -4.15 -20.60
N GLN A 225 0.12 -4.81 -20.38
CA GLN A 225 1.11 -5.05 -21.44
C GLN A 225 0.60 -5.99 -22.53
N ASP A 226 -0.34 -6.88 -22.21
CA ASP A 226 -0.89 -7.86 -23.16
C ASP A 226 -1.93 -7.26 -24.11
N ILE A 227 -2.48 -6.08 -23.80
CA ILE A 227 -3.52 -5.45 -24.59
C ILE A 227 -3.04 -5.18 -26.03
N GLN A 228 -3.81 -5.67 -27.00
CA GLN A 228 -3.60 -5.44 -28.43
C GLN A 228 -4.84 -4.77 -29.04
N ARG A 229 -4.64 -3.81 -29.92
CA ARG A 229 -5.70 -3.14 -30.70
C ARG A 229 -5.19 -2.84 -32.11
N PRO A 230 -6.04 -2.83 -33.14
CA PRO A 230 -5.60 -2.59 -34.52
C PRO A 230 -4.94 -1.22 -34.73
N ASP A 231 -5.33 -0.21 -33.93
CA ASP A 231 -4.88 1.17 -34.00
C ASP A 231 -3.81 1.51 -32.95
N LEU A 232 -3.18 0.47 -32.32
CA LEU A 232 -2.29 0.64 -31.19
C LEU A 232 -0.87 1.06 -31.61
N LEU A 233 -0.39 2.16 -31.05
CA LEU A 233 1.03 2.52 -31.03
C LEU A 233 1.60 2.34 -29.63
N VAL A 234 2.83 1.85 -29.56
CA VAL A 234 3.56 1.73 -28.30
C VAL A 234 4.39 3.00 -28.07
N ALA A 235 4.29 3.57 -26.90
CA ALA A 235 5.06 4.71 -26.46
C ALA A 235 6.10 4.33 -25.40
N MET A 236 7.30 4.89 -25.52
CA MET A 236 8.31 4.95 -24.47
C MET A 236 8.79 6.38 -24.32
N VAL A 237 9.14 6.80 -23.12
CA VAL A 237 9.57 8.17 -22.82
C VAL A 237 11.01 8.17 -22.33
N ALA A 238 11.81 9.10 -22.85
CA ALA A 238 13.10 9.43 -22.27
C ALA A 238 12.90 10.53 -21.22
N HIS A 239 13.11 10.18 -19.96
CA HIS A 239 13.03 11.08 -18.79
C HIS A 239 14.39 11.66 -18.44
N SER A 240 14.41 12.79 -17.72
CA SER A 240 15.64 13.29 -17.13
C SER A 240 16.27 12.27 -16.19
N PRO A 241 17.59 12.04 -16.23
CA PRO A 241 18.27 11.14 -15.31
C PRO A 241 18.34 11.68 -13.86
N ARG A 242 18.05 12.98 -13.67
CA ARG A 242 18.03 13.63 -12.37
C ARG A 242 16.65 14.17 -12.02
N PHE A 243 16.26 14.04 -10.77
CA PHE A 243 15.03 14.66 -10.27
C PHE A 243 15.13 16.18 -10.35
N GLY A 244 14.12 16.82 -10.93
CA GLY A 244 14.09 18.27 -11.15
C GLY A 244 14.73 18.73 -12.45
N GLY A 245 15.43 17.85 -13.19
CA GLY A 245 15.96 18.17 -14.53
C GLY A 245 14.84 18.41 -15.53
N LYS A 246 15.03 19.37 -16.45
CA LYS A 246 14.07 19.81 -17.46
C LYS A 246 14.60 19.60 -18.86
N LEU A 247 13.74 19.27 -19.80
CA LEU A 247 14.13 19.17 -21.22
C LEU A 247 14.55 20.55 -21.73
N MET A 248 15.80 20.66 -22.23
CA MET A 248 16.30 21.84 -22.91
C MET A 248 16.08 21.70 -24.42
N ARG A 249 16.64 20.66 -25.02
CA ARG A 249 16.49 20.34 -26.44
C ARG A 249 16.75 18.88 -26.73
N PHE A 250 16.28 18.39 -27.88
CA PHE A 250 16.58 17.04 -28.34
C PHE A 250 16.73 16.99 -29.87
N ASP A 251 17.46 15.97 -30.33
CA ASP A 251 17.59 15.59 -31.74
C ASP A 251 17.02 14.17 -31.91
N ALA A 252 16.01 14.03 -32.76
CA ALA A 252 15.34 12.77 -33.07
C ALA A 252 15.75 12.18 -34.43
N SER A 253 16.72 12.77 -35.14
CA SER A 253 17.07 12.39 -36.50
C SER A 253 17.44 10.93 -36.66
N ASP A 254 18.16 10.36 -35.68
CA ASP A 254 18.56 8.95 -35.69
C ASP A 254 17.40 8.04 -35.22
N ALA A 255 16.60 8.48 -34.26
CA ALA A 255 15.42 7.76 -33.83
C ALA A 255 14.38 7.55 -34.93
N LEU A 256 14.14 8.58 -35.76
CA LEU A 256 13.17 8.55 -36.88
C LEU A 256 13.61 7.64 -38.05
N LYS A 257 14.89 7.30 -38.16
CA LYS A 257 15.38 6.32 -39.15
C LYS A 257 15.11 4.85 -38.75
N ILE A 258 14.74 4.60 -37.51
CA ILE A 258 14.51 3.24 -37.00
C ILE A 258 13.17 2.73 -37.55
N LYS A 259 13.21 1.57 -38.23
CA LYS A 259 11.99 0.95 -38.77
C LYS A 259 10.98 0.70 -37.69
N GLY A 260 9.75 1.17 -37.90
CA GLY A 260 8.62 1.05 -36.97
C GLY A 260 8.45 2.25 -36.04
N VAL A 261 9.42 3.15 -35.91
CA VAL A 261 9.22 4.44 -35.21
C VAL A 261 8.35 5.33 -36.09
N ARG A 262 7.30 5.89 -35.52
CA ARG A 262 6.29 6.70 -36.21
C ARG A 262 6.38 8.19 -35.89
N GLN A 263 6.55 8.52 -34.59
CA GLN A 263 6.61 9.92 -34.16
C GLN A 263 7.55 10.07 -32.97
N VAL A 264 8.14 11.25 -32.85
CA VAL A 264 8.95 11.68 -31.69
C VAL A 264 8.59 13.13 -31.37
N PHE A 265 8.26 13.41 -30.11
CA PHE A 265 7.93 14.77 -29.69
C PHE A 265 8.16 14.98 -28.17
N ALA A 266 8.36 16.24 -27.79
CA ALA A 266 8.47 16.63 -26.40
C ALA A 266 7.12 16.57 -25.69
N ILE A 267 7.14 16.12 -24.44
CA ILE A 267 6.07 16.24 -23.46
C ILE A 267 6.62 16.89 -22.20
N GLU A 268 5.78 17.18 -21.21
CA GLU A 268 6.21 17.85 -19.99
C GLU A 268 7.25 17.04 -19.19
N THR A 269 7.19 15.70 -19.26
CA THR A 269 8.04 14.79 -18.50
C THR A 269 9.30 14.36 -19.25
N GLY A 270 9.40 14.66 -20.56
CA GLY A 270 10.56 14.25 -21.36
C GLY A 270 10.29 14.21 -22.87
N VAL A 271 10.84 13.21 -23.54
CA VAL A 271 10.68 13.01 -24.99
C VAL A 271 10.02 11.67 -25.27
N ALA A 272 8.81 11.71 -25.82
CA ALA A 272 8.04 10.52 -26.18
C ALA A 272 8.43 10.01 -27.58
N VAL A 273 8.61 8.69 -27.70
CA VAL A 273 8.79 7.96 -28.95
C VAL A 273 7.63 7.02 -29.15
N LEU A 274 6.91 7.15 -30.24
CA LEU A 274 5.81 6.28 -30.65
C LEU A 274 6.26 5.35 -31.76
N ALA A 275 5.97 4.07 -31.61
CA ALA A 275 6.35 3.06 -32.59
C ALA A 275 5.30 1.94 -32.69
N GLU A 276 5.44 1.08 -33.70
CA GLU A 276 4.55 -0.08 -33.94
C GLU A 276 4.76 -1.20 -32.90
N THR A 277 5.96 -1.27 -32.32
CA THR A 277 6.33 -2.32 -31.35
C THR A 277 7.13 -1.73 -30.19
N THR A 278 7.09 -2.41 -29.03
CA THR A 278 7.90 -2.05 -27.86
C THR A 278 9.38 -1.99 -28.18
N PHE A 279 9.88 -2.95 -28.99
CA PHE A 279 11.30 -2.98 -29.37
C PHE A 279 11.69 -1.78 -30.24
N ALA A 280 10.86 -1.39 -31.20
CA ALA A 280 11.09 -0.21 -32.03
C ALA A 280 11.03 1.08 -31.20
N ALA A 281 10.07 1.21 -30.27
CA ALA A 281 9.95 2.35 -29.36
C ALA A 281 11.22 2.46 -28.47
N LYS A 282 11.68 1.34 -27.89
CA LYS A 282 12.90 1.30 -27.07
C LYS A 282 14.13 1.74 -27.88
N ARG A 283 14.35 1.15 -29.05
CA ARG A 283 15.49 1.54 -29.91
C ARG A 283 15.42 3.01 -30.34
N GLY A 284 14.20 3.50 -30.65
CA GLY A 284 13.99 4.89 -30.96
C GLY A 284 14.36 5.82 -29.80
N ARG A 285 13.90 5.50 -28.61
CA ARG A 285 14.23 6.25 -27.39
C ARG A 285 15.74 6.25 -27.12
N ASP A 286 16.38 5.09 -27.22
CA ASP A 286 17.80 4.94 -26.94
C ASP A 286 18.69 5.64 -27.99
N ALA A 287 18.15 5.97 -29.18
CA ALA A 287 18.84 6.71 -30.22
C ALA A 287 18.65 8.23 -30.13
N LEU A 288 17.86 8.74 -29.19
CA LEU A 288 17.68 10.17 -28.97
C LEU A 288 18.96 10.82 -28.42
N ARG A 289 19.26 12.01 -28.88
CA ARG A 289 20.27 12.90 -28.27
C ARG A 289 19.54 13.99 -27.54
N ILE A 290 19.64 14.02 -26.21
CA ILE A 290 18.86 14.93 -25.36
C ILE A 290 19.80 15.75 -24.50
N GLU A 291 19.54 17.05 -24.41
CA GLU A 291 20.16 17.95 -23.47
C GLU A 291 19.15 18.35 -22.39
N TRP A 292 19.58 18.22 -21.14
CA TRP A 292 18.77 18.52 -19.97
C TRP A 292 19.30 19.80 -19.29
N ASP A 293 18.40 20.63 -18.81
CA ASP A 293 18.70 21.70 -17.88
C ASP A 293 18.62 21.15 -16.45
N ASP A 294 19.76 20.96 -15.86
CA ASP A 294 19.92 20.45 -14.49
C ASP A 294 20.11 21.56 -13.44
N SER A 295 19.81 22.82 -13.77
CA SER A 295 20.04 23.97 -12.86
C SER A 295 19.26 23.88 -11.56
N GLU A 296 18.09 23.26 -11.58
CA GLU A 296 17.23 23.02 -10.41
C GLU A 296 17.20 21.53 -10.00
N ALA A 297 18.06 20.70 -10.61
CA ALA A 297 18.06 19.27 -10.34
C ALA A 297 18.78 18.92 -9.04
N GLU A 298 18.36 17.81 -8.42
CA GLU A 298 19.11 17.21 -7.32
C GLU A 298 20.49 16.75 -7.79
N ARG A 299 21.54 17.17 -7.10
CA ARG A 299 22.92 16.81 -7.43
C ARG A 299 23.66 16.13 -6.28
N ARG A 300 23.04 16.08 -5.09
CA ARG A 300 23.66 15.45 -3.92
C ARG A 300 23.71 13.94 -4.13
N SER A 301 24.76 13.32 -3.62
CA SER A 301 24.89 11.88 -3.48
C SER A 301 24.23 11.39 -2.19
N SER A 302 23.98 10.08 -2.08
CA SER A 302 23.35 9.51 -0.86
C SER A 302 24.10 9.84 0.43
N PRO A 303 25.45 9.88 0.50
CA PRO A 303 26.14 10.31 1.70
C PRO A 303 25.86 11.76 2.08
N ASP A 304 25.73 12.68 1.10
CA ASP A 304 25.45 14.09 1.35
C ASP A 304 24.02 14.27 1.91
N LEU A 305 23.06 13.51 1.35
CA LEU A 305 21.68 13.50 1.84
C LEU A 305 21.60 12.95 3.27
N ALA A 306 22.33 11.89 3.56
CA ALA A 306 22.36 11.31 4.91
C ALA A 306 22.99 12.29 5.92
N ALA A 307 24.10 12.95 5.56
CA ALA A 307 24.72 13.97 6.40
C ALA A 307 23.73 15.12 6.67
N TYR A 308 23.00 15.58 5.65
CA TYR A 308 21.96 16.60 5.80
C TYR A 308 20.84 16.16 6.76
N PHE A 309 20.37 14.91 6.69
CA PHE A 309 19.37 14.39 7.62
C PHE A 309 19.89 14.31 9.06
N HIS A 310 21.16 13.93 9.24
CA HIS A 310 21.81 13.92 10.56
C HIS A 310 21.92 15.34 11.14
N ASP A 311 22.24 16.33 10.31
CA ASP A 311 22.33 17.74 10.73
C ASP A 311 20.97 18.28 11.17
N ILE A 312 19.90 17.95 10.42
CA ILE A 312 18.53 18.30 10.79
C ILE A 312 18.17 17.68 12.16
N ALA A 313 18.37 16.38 12.33
CA ALA A 313 18.04 15.67 13.58
C ALA A 313 18.82 16.20 14.79
N ALA A 314 20.01 16.76 14.54
CA ALA A 314 20.86 17.37 15.55
C ALA A 314 20.55 18.86 15.81
N GLY A 315 19.57 19.45 15.12
CA GLY A 315 19.21 20.87 15.23
C GLY A 315 20.22 21.81 14.59
N ARG A 316 20.99 21.35 13.60
CA ARG A 316 21.97 22.14 12.86
C ARG A 316 21.47 22.57 11.47
N SER A 317 20.17 22.74 11.32
CA SER A 317 19.54 23.18 10.07
C SER A 317 18.39 24.13 10.37
N ASP A 318 17.89 24.79 9.34
CA ASP A 318 16.74 25.69 9.34
C ASP A 318 15.40 24.99 9.10
N VAL A 319 15.38 23.65 9.04
CA VAL A 319 14.14 22.87 8.89
C VAL A 319 13.38 22.86 10.22
N GLU A 320 12.26 23.57 10.26
CA GLU A 320 11.40 23.63 11.43
C GLU A 320 10.71 22.29 11.72
N PRO A 321 10.68 21.86 12.99
CA PRO A 321 9.99 20.63 13.37
C PRO A 321 8.48 20.80 13.46
N GLY A 322 7.73 19.79 13.02
CA GLY A 322 6.37 19.52 13.47
C GLY A 322 6.37 18.64 14.72
N SER A 323 5.37 18.77 15.60
CA SER A 323 5.15 17.84 16.70
C SER A 323 4.17 16.77 16.29
N PHE A 324 4.52 15.48 16.47
CA PHE A 324 3.57 14.38 16.29
C PHE A 324 3.06 13.80 17.61
N GLN A 325 3.77 14.05 18.72
CA GLN A 325 3.36 13.67 20.06
C GLN A 325 4.03 14.60 21.10
N SER A 326 3.25 15.03 22.09
CA SER A 326 3.78 15.78 23.23
C SER A 326 2.90 15.46 24.44
N THR A 327 3.45 14.75 25.42
CA THR A 327 2.73 14.35 26.63
C THR A 327 3.61 14.55 27.87
N GLY A 328 2.96 14.73 29.03
CA GLY A 328 3.64 14.95 30.30
C GLY A 328 3.95 16.42 30.60
N GLN A 329 4.60 16.67 31.73
CA GLN A 329 5.03 18.01 32.14
C GLN A 329 6.41 18.31 31.53
N SER A 330 6.55 19.49 30.92
CA SER A 330 7.80 19.96 30.31
C SER A 330 8.48 18.94 29.38
N PRO A 331 7.85 18.50 28.28
CA PRO A 331 8.39 17.43 27.43
C PRO A 331 9.74 17.80 26.83
N GLU A 332 10.03 19.10 26.65
CA GLU A 332 11.31 19.59 26.11
C GLU A 332 12.41 19.76 27.18
N ALA A 333 12.10 19.57 28.47
CA ALA A 333 13.09 19.71 29.54
C ALA A 333 14.30 18.78 29.30
N PRO A 334 15.51 19.17 29.75
CA PRO A 334 16.68 18.31 29.71
C PRO A 334 16.41 16.95 30.36
N PHE A 335 17.06 15.92 29.85
CA PHE A 335 17.08 14.62 30.50
C PHE A 335 18.00 14.63 31.71
N GLU A 336 17.66 13.86 32.73
CA GLU A 336 18.44 13.66 33.93
C GLU A 336 18.67 12.16 34.17
N GLY A 337 19.80 11.79 34.82
CA GLY A 337 20.07 10.39 35.17
C GLY A 337 20.52 9.52 34.00
N ASP A 338 20.00 8.29 33.92
CA ASP A 338 20.41 7.25 32.97
C ASP A 338 19.71 7.44 31.61
N VAL A 339 20.40 8.04 30.66
CA VAL A 339 19.88 8.37 29.33
C VAL A 339 20.60 7.58 28.24
N LEU A 340 19.84 6.87 27.46
CA LEU A 340 20.33 6.12 26.29
C LEU A 340 19.97 6.88 25.01
N GLU A 341 20.94 6.93 24.10
CA GLU A 341 20.74 7.50 22.76
C GLU A 341 20.79 6.43 21.68
N PHE A 342 19.82 6.48 20.79
CA PHE A 342 19.70 5.59 19.64
C PHE A 342 19.62 6.40 18.37
N ALA A 343 20.25 5.91 17.29
CA ALA A 343 20.14 6.48 15.97
C ALA A 343 19.91 5.37 14.95
N PHE A 344 19.03 5.61 13.97
CA PHE A 344 18.69 4.66 12.92
C PHE A 344 18.64 5.33 11.56
N ASP A 345 19.22 4.68 10.55
CA ASP A 345 19.23 5.14 9.16
C ASP A 345 18.53 4.14 8.25
N PHE A 346 17.63 4.66 7.40
CA PHE A 346 16.89 3.89 6.42
C PHE A 346 17.05 4.52 5.03
N PRO A 347 17.46 3.75 4.01
CA PRO A 347 17.65 4.27 2.66
C PRO A 347 16.32 4.48 1.93
N TYR A 348 16.36 5.09 0.75
CA TYR A 348 15.27 4.99 -0.21
C TYR A 348 15.07 3.55 -0.64
N LEU A 349 13.80 3.15 -0.89
CA LEU A 349 13.46 1.85 -1.45
C LEU A 349 12.59 2.00 -2.70
N ALA A 350 12.91 1.21 -3.73
CA ALA A 350 12.02 1.04 -4.87
C ALA A 350 10.93 0.01 -4.56
N HIS A 351 9.83 0.06 -5.29
CA HIS A 351 8.74 -0.92 -5.22
C HIS A 351 9.06 -2.17 -6.02
N ALA A 352 9.67 -1.99 -7.19
CA ALA A 352 10.08 -3.02 -8.12
C ALA A 352 8.99 -4.09 -8.41
N PRO A 353 7.73 -3.71 -8.76
CA PRO A 353 6.72 -4.67 -9.15
C PRO A 353 7.17 -5.42 -10.41
N MET A 354 6.71 -6.67 -10.60
CA MET A 354 7.12 -7.46 -11.77
C MET A 354 6.61 -6.84 -13.07
N GLU A 355 5.35 -6.43 -13.14
CA GLU A 355 4.83 -5.59 -14.21
C GLU A 355 5.27 -4.14 -13.96
N THR A 356 6.09 -3.61 -14.87
CA THR A 356 6.49 -2.20 -14.83
C THR A 356 5.30 -1.29 -15.10
N LEU A 357 5.44 0.01 -14.88
CA LEU A 357 4.35 0.95 -15.08
C LEU A 357 3.94 1.01 -16.56
N ASP A 358 2.64 0.91 -16.79
CA ASP A 358 2.03 0.82 -18.10
C ASP A 358 0.58 1.31 -18.09
N CYS A 359 0.12 1.73 -19.26
CA CYS A 359 -1.23 2.24 -19.46
C CYS A 359 -1.58 2.18 -20.93
N VAL A 360 -2.82 1.83 -21.28
CA VAL A 360 -3.35 2.02 -22.62
C VAL A 360 -4.39 3.14 -22.56
N ALA A 361 -4.23 4.18 -23.38
CA ALA A 361 -5.16 5.30 -23.45
C ALA A 361 -5.50 5.65 -24.89
N LYS A 362 -6.75 6.06 -25.13
CA LYS A 362 -7.22 6.67 -26.36
C LYS A 362 -7.99 7.93 -26.03
N VAL A 363 -7.67 9.02 -26.73
CA VAL A 363 -8.39 10.29 -26.65
C VAL A 363 -9.09 10.50 -27.96
N ASP A 364 -10.39 10.77 -27.94
CA ASP A 364 -11.21 11.06 -29.12
C ASP A 364 -12.14 12.24 -28.77
N GLY A 365 -11.75 13.42 -29.25
CA GLY A 365 -12.41 14.67 -28.88
C GLY A 365 -12.44 14.89 -27.35
N TRP A 366 -13.61 14.78 -26.74
CA TRP A 366 -13.82 14.97 -25.30
C TRP A 366 -13.78 13.67 -24.50
N ASP A 367 -13.80 12.54 -25.18
CA ASP A 367 -13.87 11.22 -24.55
C ASP A 367 -12.47 10.63 -24.38
N VAL A 368 -12.24 10.00 -23.23
CA VAL A 368 -10.99 9.34 -22.87
C VAL A 368 -11.28 7.92 -22.44
N ALA A 369 -10.76 6.94 -23.15
CA ALA A 369 -10.83 5.54 -22.80
C ALA A 369 -9.46 5.05 -22.31
N ILE A 370 -9.42 4.45 -21.13
CA ILE A 370 -8.20 3.94 -20.51
C ILE A 370 -8.40 2.47 -20.13
N THR A 371 -7.36 1.64 -20.32
CA THR A 371 -7.26 0.29 -19.75
C THR A 371 -5.95 0.21 -18.99
N SER A 372 -6.00 -0.07 -17.68
CA SER A 372 -4.81 -0.10 -16.83
C SER A 372 -5.04 -0.92 -15.57
N GLY A 373 -3.96 -1.52 -15.06
CA GLY A 373 -3.87 -2.03 -13.71
C GLY A 373 -3.80 -0.87 -12.70
N ALA A 374 -4.95 -0.20 -12.48
CA ALA A 374 -5.05 0.96 -11.60
C ALA A 374 -4.88 0.57 -10.11
N HIS A 375 -4.51 1.55 -9.29
CA HIS A 375 -4.46 1.41 -7.83
C HIS A 375 -5.43 2.38 -7.15
N LEU A 376 -5.55 3.59 -7.68
CA LEU A 376 -6.41 4.67 -7.20
C LEU A 376 -7.36 5.13 -8.30
N ALA A 377 -8.18 4.22 -8.84
CA ALA A 377 -8.96 4.43 -10.07
C ALA A 377 -9.79 5.72 -10.09
N THR A 378 -10.38 6.14 -8.95
CA THR A 378 -11.10 7.43 -8.86
C THR A 378 -10.16 8.62 -9.01
N VAL A 379 -8.96 8.57 -8.41
CA VAL A 379 -7.93 9.63 -8.55
C VAL A 379 -7.43 9.67 -9.99
N ASP A 380 -7.15 8.51 -10.56
CA ASP A 380 -6.71 8.34 -11.95
C ASP A 380 -7.70 8.95 -12.93
N GLN A 381 -9.01 8.74 -12.70
CA GLN A 381 -10.07 9.32 -13.52
C GLN A 381 -10.07 10.87 -13.49
N VAL A 382 -9.90 11.46 -12.30
CA VAL A 382 -9.81 12.92 -12.14
C VAL A 382 -8.56 13.48 -12.82
N GLN A 383 -7.41 12.85 -12.60
CA GLN A 383 -6.14 13.28 -13.18
C GLN A 383 -6.13 13.17 -14.71
N ALA A 384 -6.71 12.10 -15.26
CA ALA A 384 -6.89 11.93 -16.69
C ALA A 384 -7.79 13.02 -17.28
N ALA A 385 -8.91 13.33 -16.62
CA ALA A 385 -9.82 14.39 -17.07
C ALA A 385 -9.14 15.76 -17.10
N LEU A 386 -8.41 16.12 -16.05
CA LEU A 386 -7.63 17.36 -15.99
C LEU A 386 -6.59 17.43 -17.12
N THR A 387 -5.90 16.33 -17.37
CA THR A 387 -4.86 16.21 -18.40
C THR A 387 -5.43 16.34 -19.81
N ALA A 388 -6.53 15.64 -20.09
CA ALA A 388 -7.22 15.71 -21.37
C ALA A 388 -8.02 17.01 -21.57
N ARG A 389 -8.19 17.83 -20.52
CA ARG A 389 -9.04 19.02 -20.46
C ARG A 389 -10.51 18.70 -20.74
N THR A 390 -10.99 17.64 -20.12
CA THR A 390 -12.38 17.19 -20.14
C THR A 390 -12.93 17.07 -18.72
N VAL A 391 -14.10 16.47 -18.57
CA VAL A 391 -14.70 16.21 -17.24
C VAL A 391 -14.58 14.73 -16.87
N PRO A 392 -14.53 14.38 -15.57
CA PRO A 392 -14.38 12.99 -15.15
C PRO A 392 -15.40 12.02 -15.75
N GLY A 393 -16.64 12.47 -15.99
CA GLY A 393 -17.67 11.65 -16.62
C GLY A 393 -17.45 11.31 -18.10
N ARG A 394 -16.45 11.91 -18.75
CA ARG A 394 -15.99 11.58 -20.09
C ARG A 394 -14.76 10.68 -20.09
N VAL A 395 -14.26 10.31 -18.91
CA VAL A 395 -13.13 9.40 -18.74
C VAL A 395 -13.64 8.06 -18.27
N ASP A 396 -13.48 7.05 -19.10
CA ASP A 396 -13.84 5.68 -18.80
C ASP A 396 -12.56 4.85 -18.57
N ILE A 397 -12.37 4.35 -17.36
CA ILE A 397 -11.25 3.48 -17.01
C ILE A 397 -11.75 2.04 -16.83
N GLU A 398 -11.33 1.19 -17.74
CA GLU A 398 -11.41 -0.24 -17.60
C GLU A 398 -10.28 -0.70 -16.67
N VAL A 399 -10.63 -1.02 -15.42
CA VAL A 399 -9.69 -1.52 -14.44
C VAL A 399 -9.48 -3.00 -14.68
N ILE A 400 -8.23 -3.41 -14.78
CA ILE A 400 -7.82 -4.81 -14.88
C ILE A 400 -6.81 -5.14 -13.79
N PRO A 401 -6.56 -6.41 -13.46
CA PRO A 401 -5.53 -6.78 -12.49
C PRO A 401 -4.15 -6.26 -12.87
N ALA A 402 -3.39 -5.80 -11.89
CA ALA A 402 -2.00 -5.39 -12.07
C ALA A 402 -1.03 -6.48 -11.64
N GLY A 403 0.09 -6.60 -12.35
CA GLY A 403 1.22 -7.49 -12.01
C GLY A 403 2.08 -7.00 -10.86
N GLY A 404 1.43 -6.42 -9.85
CA GLY A 404 2.02 -5.85 -8.64
C GLY A 404 1.93 -4.33 -8.58
N SER A 405 2.06 -3.81 -7.38
CA SER A 405 2.13 -2.36 -7.14
C SER A 405 3.01 -2.03 -5.94
N PHE A 406 2.76 -2.63 -4.79
CA PHE A 406 3.43 -2.35 -3.51
C PHE A 406 3.36 -0.86 -3.08
N GLY A 407 2.48 -0.07 -3.72
CA GLY A 407 2.33 1.37 -3.54
C GLY A 407 2.64 2.20 -4.80
N ARG A 408 3.48 1.71 -5.74
CA ARG A 408 3.97 2.50 -6.87
C ARG A 408 2.87 3.02 -7.79
N ARG A 409 1.87 2.18 -8.09
CA ARG A 409 0.70 2.58 -8.89
C ARG A 409 -0.27 3.48 -8.11
N GLY A 410 -0.01 3.73 -6.81
CA GLY A 410 -0.79 4.60 -5.92
C GLY A 410 -0.26 6.04 -5.83
N ALA A 411 0.47 6.52 -6.82
CA ALA A 411 0.90 7.91 -6.88
C ALA A 411 -0.30 8.84 -7.07
N MET A 412 -0.45 9.84 -6.18
CA MET A 412 -1.57 10.80 -6.23
C MET A 412 -1.57 11.66 -7.50
N SER A 413 -0.43 11.78 -8.17
CA SER A 413 -0.28 12.44 -9.46
C SER A 413 -0.72 11.57 -10.63
N SER A 414 -0.96 10.25 -10.44
CA SER A 414 -1.23 9.28 -11.50
C SER A 414 -0.21 9.36 -12.64
N ASP A 415 1.07 9.52 -12.31
CA ASP A 415 2.15 9.98 -13.18
C ASP A 415 2.22 9.25 -14.56
N TYR A 416 2.33 7.92 -14.55
CA TYR A 416 2.41 7.12 -15.78
C TYR A 416 1.10 7.14 -16.60
N LEU A 417 -0.05 7.20 -15.94
CA LEU A 417 -1.34 7.27 -16.60
C LEU A 417 -1.55 8.64 -17.24
N VAL A 418 -1.25 9.71 -16.52
CA VAL A 418 -1.26 11.10 -17.02
C VAL A 418 -0.30 11.26 -18.20
N GLU A 419 0.88 10.66 -18.13
CA GLU A 419 1.85 10.65 -19.24
C GLU A 419 1.26 9.97 -20.48
N CYS A 420 0.62 8.80 -20.33
CA CYS A 420 -0.04 8.10 -21.42
C CYS A 420 -1.15 8.94 -22.06
N VAL A 421 -2.00 9.58 -21.26
CA VAL A 421 -3.09 10.45 -21.73
C VAL A 421 -2.54 11.68 -22.47
N ARG A 422 -1.45 12.30 -22.00
CA ARG A 422 -0.77 13.40 -22.70
C ARG A 422 -0.28 12.98 -24.08
N ILE A 423 0.32 11.80 -24.17
CA ILE A 423 0.78 11.24 -25.47
C ILE A 423 -0.42 10.95 -26.36
N ALA A 424 -1.45 10.26 -25.87
CA ALA A 424 -2.65 9.94 -26.63
C ALA A 424 -3.36 11.20 -27.17
N LYS A 425 -3.38 12.28 -26.40
CA LYS A 425 -3.93 13.57 -26.83
C LYS A 425 -3.16 14.22 -27.98
N ARG A 426 -1.89 13.87 -28.18
CA ARG A 426 -1.09 14.35 -29.32
C ARG A 426 -1.37 13.59 -30.63
N VAL A 427 -1.97 12.42 -30.52
CA VAL A 427 -2.28 11.50 -31.61
C VAL A 427 -3.76 11.07 -31.57
N GLU A 428 -4.66 12.04 -31.38
CA GLU A 428 -6.10 11.81 -31.24
C GLU A 428 -6.64 10.76 -32.21
N GLY A 429 -7.54 9.92 -31.71
CA GLY A 429 -8.14 8.83 -32.50
C GLY A 429 -7.32 7.53 -32.48
N LEU A 430 -6.04 7.56 -32.11
CA LEU A 430 -5.21 6.35 -32.00
C LEU A 430 -5.13 5.85 -30.51
N SER A 431 -5.02 4.54 -30.36
CA SER A 431 -4.72 3.94 -29.07
C SER A 431 -3.21 4.02 -28.81
N VAL A 432 -2.82 4.46 -27.62
CA VAL A 432 -1.42 4.53 -27.18
C VAL A 432 -1.23 3.59 -26.01
N LYS A 433 -0.26 2.68 -26.10
CA LYS A 433 0.21 1.87 -24.98
C LYS A 433 1.55 2.42 -24.49
N LEU A 434 1.56 3.10 -23.36
CA LEU A 434 2.77 3.50 -22.68
C LEU A 434 3.33 2.30 -21.92
N ILE A 435 4.63 2.06 -22.06
CA ILE A 435 5.38 1.06 -21.30
C ILE A 435 6.65 1.72 -20.77
N TRP A 436 6.85 1.64 -19.46
CA TRP A 436 8.14 1.97 -18.85
C TRP A 436 9.03 0.72 -18.81
N SER A 437 10.31 0.87 -19.11
CA SER A 437 11.26 -0.23 -18.90
C SER A 437 11.51 -0.44 -17.41
N ARG A 438 12.19 -1.54 -17.04
CA ARG A 438 12.59 -1.76 -15.65
C ARG A 438 13.48 -0.63 -15.15
N GLU A 439 14.37 -0.14 -15.97
CA GLU A 439 15.26 0.97 -15.65
C GLU A 439 14.48 2.29 -15.43
N ASP A 440 13.42 2.52 -16.20
CA ASP A 440 12.54 3.68 -16.02
C ASP A 440 11.77 3.57 -14.69
N ASP A 441 11.18 2.41 -14.41
CA ASP A 441 10.46 2.13 -13.17
C ASP A 441 11.36 2.31 -11.94
N MET A 442 12.58 1.78 -11.97
CA MET A 442 13.53 1.87 -10.86
C MET A 442 14.07 3.30 -10.63
N ARG A 443 14.13 4.14 -11.67
CA ARG A 443 14.62 5.53 -11.60
C ARG A 443 13.54 6.56 -11.38
N SER A 444 12.27 6.18 -11.45
CA SER A 444 11.15 7.13 -11.52
C SER A 444 10.83 7.87 -10.23
N GLY A 445 11.45 7.50 -9.13
CA GLY A 445 11.08 8.05 -7.82
C GLY A 445 9.88 7.36 -7.20
N TYR A 446 9.09 8.15 -6.45
CA TYR A 446 8.02 7.64 -5.57
C TYR A 446 8.54 6.60 -4.59
N PHE A 447 9.83 6.69 -4.25
CA PHE A 447 10.48 5.77 -3.33
C PHE A 447 9.85 5.80 -1.95
N ARG A 448 9.94 4.69 -1.20
CA ARG A 448 9.86 4.82 0.26
C ARG A 448 10.87 5.86 0.68
N PRO A 449 10.47 6.90 1.43
CA PRO A 449 11.40 7.94 1.83
C PRO A 449 12.62 7.38 2.56
N MET A 450 13.77 7.99 2.32
CA MET A 450 14.89 7.89 3.25
C MET A 450 14.47 8.49 4.58
N SER A 451 14.84 7.88 5.69
CA SER A 451 14.53 8.43 7.01
C SER A 451 15.69 8.24 7.98
N HIS A 452 15.82 9.20 8.88
CA HIS A 452 16.73 9.16 10.02
C HIS A 452 15.95 9.37 11.30
N HIS A 453 16.19 8.50 12.29
CA HIS A 453 15.58 8.61 13.61
C HIS A 453 16.68 8.76 14.64
N ARG A 454 16.53 9.77 15.51
CA ARG A 454 17.37 9.95 16.70
C ARG A 454 16.45 9.91 17.90
N VAL A 455 16.71 9.00 18.83
CA VAL A 455 15.81 8.71 19.94
C VAL A 455 16.60 8.72 21.23
N TRP A 456 16.11 9.43 22.24
CA TRP A 456 16.64 9.41 23.60
C TRP A 456 15.61 8.79 24.55
N VAL A 457 16.09 7.92 25.42
CA VAL A 457 15.27 7.22 26.40
C VAL A 457 15.91 7.39 27.76
N GLN A 458 15.20 8.01 28.69
CA GLN A 458 15.56 7.99 30.11
C GLN A 458 14.98 6.75 30.73
N VAL A 459 15.82 5.97 31.40
CA VAL A 459 15.47 4.69 32.01
C VAL A 459 15.35 4.84 33.52
N GLY A 460 14.27 4.36 34.09
CA GLY A 460 14.05 4.33 35.54
C GLY A 460 14.88 3.27 36.26
N SER A 461 14.91 3.34 37.59
CA SER A 461 15.63 2.39 38.44
C SER A 461 15.12 0.95 38.32
N ASP A 462 13.91 0.74 37.82
CA ASP A 462 13.29 -0.57 37.55
C ASP A 462 13.67 -1.16 36.20
N GLY A 463 14.43 -0.39 35.39
CA GLY A 463 14.88 -0.75 34.05
C GLY A 463 13.85 -0.51 32.95
N PHE A 464 12.75 0.21 33.24
CA PHE A 464 11.75 0.59 32.23
C PHE A 464 11.89 2.05 31.82
N PRO A 465 11.44 2.41 30.58
CA PRO A 465 11.57 3.78 30.10
C PRO A 465 10.59 4.72 30.79
N GLU A 466 11.09 5.84 31.30
CA GLU A 466 10.30 6.89 31.95
C GLU A 466 10.04 8.09 31.05
N ARG A 467 10.97 8.40 30.14
CA ARG A 467 10.84 9.51 29.19
C ARG A 467 11.40 9.13 27.83
N TRP A 468 10.73 9.60 26.79
CA TRP A 468 11.17 9.42 25.40
C TRP A 468 11.25 10.77 24.69
N ARG A 469 12.27 10.92 23.87
CA ARG A 469 12.35 12.00 22.88
C ARG A 469 12.68 11.40 21.52
N PHE A 470 11.92 11.81 20.51
CA PHE A 470 12.09 11.36 19.13
C PHE A 470 12.36 12.57 18.23
N HIS A 471 13.39 12.48 17.41
CA HIS A 471 13.57 13.31 16.24
C HIS A 471 13.52 12.39 15.01
N CYS A 472 12.46 12.51 14.23
CA CYS A 472 12.28 11.78 12.95
C CYS A 472 12.52 12.76 11.81
N VAL A 473 13.43 12.46 10.90
CA VAL A 473 13.66 13.23 9.67
C VAL A 473 13.25 12.38 8.48
N CYS A 474 12.26 12.84 7.71
CA CYS A 474 11.70 12.11 6.59
C CYS A 474 10.99 13.08 5.63
N GLN A 475 11.15 12.90 4.30
CA GLN A 475 10.41 13.71 3.33
C GLN A 475 8.90 13.49 3.46
N ASN A 476 8.12 14.53 3.19
CA ASN A 476 6.66 14.46 3.25
C ASN A 476 6.09 13.70 2.04
N LEU A 477 5.23 12.70 2.29
CA LEU A 477 4.54 11.95 1.24
C LEU A 477 3.41 12.76 0.58
N LEU A 478 2.77 13.65 1.34
CA LEU A 478 1.64 14.47 0.89
C LEU A 478 1.93 15.95 1.18
N PRO A 479 2.29 16.76 0.18
CA PRO A 479 2.82 18.12 0.37
C PRO A 479 1.95 19.09 1.17
N LEU A 480 0.64 18.83 1.24
CA LEU A 480 -0.33 19.72 1.90
C LEU A 480 -0.87 19.19 3.23
N VAL A 481 -0.43 18.02 3.65
CA VAL A 481 -0.89 17.37 4.89
C VAL A 481 0.31 17.13 5.78
N PRO A 482 0.23 17.40 7.11
CA PRO A 482 1.31 17.08 8.03
C PRO A 482 1.77 15.63 7.87
N ASN A 483 3.09 15.40 7.93
CA ASN A 483 3.67 14.09 7.63
C ASN A 483 3.55 13.10 8.82
N PHE A 484 2.34 12.90 9.31
CA PHE A 484 2.10 11.90 10.36
C PHE A 484 2.36 10.46 9.90
N THR A 485 2.35 10.19 8.59
CA THR A 485 2.59 8.83 8.06
C THR A 485 4.02 8.34 8.32
N ALA A 486 4.99 9.23 8.45
CA ALA A 486 6.38 8.86 8.76
C ALA A 486 6.59 8.45 10.24
N THR A 487 5.61 8.66 11.10
CA THR A 487 5.66 8.36 12.53
C THR A 487 4.58 7.35 12.98
N GLU A 488 3.87 6.76 12.01
CA GLU A 488 2.88 5.71 12.27
C GLU A 488 3.45 4.61 13.17
N GLY A 489 2.66 4.16 14.14
CA GLY A 489 3.01 3.09 15.06
C GLY A 489 3.96 3.51 16.20
N ILE A 490 4.43 4.77 16.26
CA ILE A 490 5.19 5.28 17.43
C ILE A 490 4.23 5.76 18.51
N ALA A 491 3.35 6.73 18.18
CA ALA A 491 2.48 7.38 19.16
C ALA A 491 1.51 6.41 19.84
N GLU A 492 1.02 5.42 19.09
CA GLU A 492 0.09 4.39 19.57
C GLU A 492 0.79 3.16 20.16
N SER A 493 2.12 3.20 20.29
CA SER A 493 2.88 2.06 20.78
C SER A 493 2.69 1.86 22.28
N PRO A 494 2.28 0.66 22.75
CA PRO A 494 2.23 0.35 24.18
C PRO A 494 3.61 0.30 24.81
N ASN A 495 4.67 0.31 24.02
CA ASN A 495 6.03 0.43 24.51
C ASN A 495 6.31 1.77 25.22
N LEU A 496 5.41 2.76 25.01
CA LEU A 496 5.44 4.04 25.71
C LEU A 496 4.64 4.04 27.03
N SER A 497 4.04 2.92 27.43
CA SER A 497 3.06 2.84 28.54
C SER A 497 3.62 3.17 29.93
N THR A 498 4.92 3.06 30.13
CA THR A 498 5.59 3.45 31.39
C THR A 498 6.09 4.89 31.34
N ALA A 499 6.06 5.54 30.18
CA ALA A 499 6.59 6.88 30.03
C ALA A 499 5.68 7.92 30.69
N THR A 500 6.26 8.77 31.52
CA THR A 500 5.62 9.95 32.09
C THR A 500 5.64 11.13 31.12
N THR A 501 6.58 11.10 30.16
CA THR A 501 6.81 12.17 29.19
C THR A 501 7.26 11.60 27.85
N VAL A 502 6.62 12.06 26.78
CA VAL A 502 7.03 11.79 25.40
C VAL A 502 7.09 13.10 24.63
N ASP A 503 8.22 13.36 23.97
CA ASP A 503 8.47 14.50 23.08
C ASP A 503 8.81 13.97 21.68
N GLY A 504 7.87 14.09 20.74
CA GLY A 504 8.00 13.57 19.37
C GLY A 504 8.02 14.69 18.34
N LYS A 505 9.16 14.91 17.69
CA LYS A 505 9.35 15.89 16.61
C LYS A 505 9.60 15.20 15.28
N ILE A 506 8.97 15.74 14.24
CA ILE A 506 9.18 15.33 12.85
C ILE A 506 9.69 16.50 12.03
N PHE A 507 10.73 16.28 11.25
CA PHE A 507 11.33 17.23 10.33
C PHE A 507 11.10 16.75 8.90
N THR A 508 10.56 17.60 8.04
CA THR A 508 10.16 17.24 6.68
C THR A 508 10.91 18.08 5.64
N PRO A 509 12.18 17.76 5.35
CA PRO A 509 12.96 18.51 4.35
C PRO A 509 12.35 18.32 2.95
N ALA A 510 12.36 19.39 2.15
CA ALA A 510 11.85 19.39 0.79
C ALA A 510 12.99 19.53 -0.22
N PHE A 511 13.08 18.60 -1.17
CA PHE A 511 14.03 18.63 -2.27
C PHE A 511 13.53 17.72 -3.43
N PRO A 512 14.15 17.78 -4.64
CA PRO A 512 13.56 17.22 -5.85
C PRO A 512 13.31 15.71 -5.88
N VAL A 513 13.98 14.89 -5.05
CA VAL A 513 13.74 13.42 -5.06
C VAL A 513 12.28 13.13 -4.70
N ILE A 514 11.59 12.42 -5.59
CA ILE A 514 10.17 12.13 -5.43
C ILE A 514 9.99 10.91 -4.54
N VAL A 515 9.17 11.04 -3.51
CA VAL A 515 8.82 9.97 -2.56
C VAL A 515 7.34 9.64 -2.63
N GLY A 516 6.98 8.43 -2.21
CA GLY A 516 5.61 7.92 -2.28
C GLY A 516 5.33 6.80 -1.28
N PHE A 517 4.11 6.28 -1.34
CA PHE A 517 3.66 5.18 -0.49
C PHE A 517 4.36 3.88 -0.89
N TRP A 518 5.04 3.26 0.06
CA TRP A 518 5.63 1.93 -0.07
C TRP A 518 4.93 1.00 0.93
N ARG A 519 4.74 -0.27 0.60
CA ARG A 519 4.00 -1.25 1.42
C ARG A 519 4.36 -1.15 2.89
N SER A 520 3.39 -0.86 3.76
CA SER A 520 3.47 -0.56 5.20
C SER A 520 3.82 0.89 5.58
N VAL A 521 4.03 1.78 4.61
CA VAL A 521 4.23 3.23 4.82
C VAL A 521 5.27 3.51 5.92
N GLY A 522 4.97 4.36 6.92
CA GLY A 522 5.85 4.66 8.05
C GLY A 522 6.17 3.45 8.92
N ASN A 523 5.21 2.53 9.07
CA ASN A 523 5.41 1.29 9.84
C ASN A 523 6.61 0.47 9.31
N SER A 524 7.01 0.62 8.04
CA SER A 524 8.15 -0.08 7.44
C SER A 524 9.50 0.26 8.05
N HIS A 525 9.61 1.39 8.78
CA HIS A 525 10.83 1.79 9.49
C HIS A 525 10.60 2.05 10.97
N THR A 526 9.42 2.56 11.38
CA THR A 526 9.13 2.86 12.79
C THR A 526 9.06 1.61 13.65
N ALA A 527 8.57 0.48 13.10
CA ALA A 527 8.60 -0.81 13.79
C ALA A 527 10.02 -1.23 14.17
N MET A 528 10.99 -1.04 13.24
CA MET A 528 12.40 -1.31 13.52
C MET A 528 12.92 -0.45 14.67
N VAL A 529 12.61 0.85 14.66
CA VAL A 529 13.04 1.78 15.71
C VAL A 529 12.49 1.34 17.07
N MET A 530 11.17 1.17 17.17
CA MET A 530 10.52 0.88 18.45
C MET A 530 10.91 -0.49 19.01
N GLU A 531 10.79 -1.55 18.20
CA GLU A 531 10.97 -2.91 18.65
C GLU A 531 12.43 -3.27 18.93
N HIS A 532 13.38 -2.65 18.19
CA HIS A 532 14.79 -2.87 18.44
C HIS A 532 15.31 -2.09 19.66
N ILE A 533 14.75 -0.89 19.95
CA ILE A 533 15.03 -0.17 21.21
C ILE A 533 14.51 -0.98 22.39
N VAL A 534 13.27 -1.45 22.34
CA VAL A 534 12.67 -2.24 23.43
C VAL A 534 13.45 -3.51 23.75
N ASP A 535 13.96 -4.20 22.72
CA ASP A 535 14.80 -5.39 22.93
C ASP A 535 16.15 -5.04 23.60
N GLN A 536 16.77 -3.91 23.22
CA GLN A 536 17.99 -3.42 23.87
C GLN A 536 17.73 -3.02 25.34
N LEU A 537 16.60 -2.36 25.63
CA LEU A 537 16.21 -2.03 27.01
C LEU A 537 15.97 -3.27 27.86
N ALA A 538 15.28 -4.28 27.33
CA ALA A 538 15.05 -5.55 28.00
C ALA A 538 16.37 -6.24 28.39
N ARG A 539 17.29 -6.35 27.45
CA ARG A 539 18.62 -6.96 27.66
C ARG A 539 19.45 -6.20 28.68
N ARG A 540 19.45 -4.86 28.57
CA ARG A 540 20.13 -3.99 29.54
C ARG A 540 19.58 -4.20 30.97
N ALA A 541 18.27 -4.35 31.10
CA ALA A 541 17.62 -4.62 32.38
C ALA A 541 17.80 -6.07 32.87
N GLY A 542 18.50 -6.93 32.12
CA GLY A 542 18.66 -8.36 32.43
C GLY A 542 17.35 -9.13 32.37
N LYS A 543 16.36 -8.64 31.62
CA LYS A 543 15.04 -9.23 31.49
C LYS A 543 14.89 -9.94 30.13
N ASP A 544 14.13 -11.04 30.13
CA ASP A 544 13.73 -11.69 28.89
C ASP A 544 12.89 -10.73 28.01
N PRO A 545 13.15 -10.64 26.70
CA PRO A 545 12.45 -9.74 25.79
C PRO A 545 10.93 -9.92 25.73
N ALA A 546 10.42 -11.17 25.87
CA ALA A 546 8.99 -11.44 25.89
C ALA A 546 8.36 -10.94 27.20
N SER A 547 9.00 -11.25 28.32
CA SER A 547 8.56 -10.82 29.66
C SER A 547 8.56 -9.30 29.81
N TYR A 548 9.56 -8.62 29.21
CA TYR A 548 9.66 -7.16 29.20
C TYR A 548 8.48 -6.51 28.44
N ARG A 549 8.19 -7.02 27.22
CA ARG A 549 7.05 -6.57 26.42
C ARG A 549 5.73 -6.84 27.12
N ARG A 550 5.57 -8.00 27.74
CA ARG A 550 4.37 -8.35 28.52
C ARG A 550 4.08 -7.32 29.60
N PHE A 551 5.08 -6.90 30.35
CA PHE A 551 4.92 -5.86 31.37
C PHE A 551 4.43 -4.54 30.77
N LEU A 552 5.03 -4.08 29.68
CA LEU A 552 4.62 -2.85 29.00
C LEU A 552 3.16 -2.94 28.48
N TYR A 553 2.79 -4.08 27.90
CA TYR A 553 1.42 -4.30 27.40
C TYR A 553 0.39 -4.39 28.52
N GLN A 554 0.75 -4.98 29.65
CA GLN A 554 -0.09 -4.99 30.86
C GLN A 554 -0.31 -3.56 31.40
N LYS A 555 0.73 -2.74 31.44
CA LYS A 555 0.65 -1.33 31.84
C LYS A 555 -0.22 -0.52 30.87
N ALA A 556 -0.20 -0.83 29.58
CA ALA A 556 -1.05 -0.23 28.58
C ALA A 556 -2.51 -0.73 28.60
N GLY A 557 -2.80 -1.84 29.29
CA GLY A 557 -4.09 -2.55 29.21
C GLY A 557 -4.33 -3.19 27.83
N ASP A 558 -3.26 -3.47 27.05
CA ASP A 558 -3.35 -3.99 25.70
C ASP A 558 -3.48 -5.51 25.67
N THR A 559 -4.69 -5.99 25.87
CA THR A 559 -5.00 -7.43 25.90
C THR A 559 -4.79 -8.11 24.55
N ARG A 560 -4.92 -7.37 23.41
CA ARG A 560 -4.70 -7.92 22.09
C ARG A 560 -3.23 -8.27 21.87
N ARG A 561 -2.31 -7.35 22.20
CA ARG A 561 -0.87 -7.63 22.08
C ARG A 561 -0.40 -8.70 23.06
N ILE A 562 -1.01 -8.78 24.25
CA ILE A 562 -0.73 -9.87 25.20
C ILE A 562 -1.12 -11.23 24.57
N ALA A 563 -2.32 -11.34 23.98
CA ALA A 563 -2.75 -12.56 23.32
C ALA A 563 -1.84 -12.95 22.14
N VAL A 564 -1.44 -11.98 21.32
CA VAL A 564 -0.48 -12.21 20.22
C VAL A 564 0.87 -12.65 20.78
N LEU A 565 1.38 -12.04 21.83
CA LEU A 565 2.66 -12.41 22.47
C LEU A 565 2.62 -13.83 23.03
N ASP A 566 1.54 -14.20 23.71
CA ASP A 566 1.38 -15.53 24.32
C ASP A 566 1.38 -16.63 23.25
N GLU A 567 0.56 -16.46 22.24
CA GLU A 567 0.47 -17.41 21.13
C GLU A 567 1.80 -17.47 20.35
N LEU A 568 2.45 -16.32 20.12
CA LEU A 568 3.73 -16.23 19.44
C LEU A 568 4.83 -16.99 20.20
N CYS A 569 4.93 -16.81 21.51
CA CYS A 569 5.90 -17.52 22.34
C CYS A 569 5.65 -19.04 22.31
N ALA A 570 4.38 -19.45 22.40
CA ALA A 570 4.00 -20.86 22.37
C ALA A 570 4.34 -21.50 21.01
N LYS A 571 3.96 -20.87 19.89
CA LYS A 571 4.19 -21.41 18.53
C LYS A 571 5.66 -21.37 18.09
N ALA A 572 6.38 -20.34 18.49
CA ALA A 572 7.81 -20.23 18.20
C ALA A 572 8.69 -21.12 19.11
N GLY A 573 8.12 -21.67 20.18
CA GLY A 573 8.91 -22.38 21.21
C GLY A 573 9.93 -21.45 21.86
N TRP A 574 9.49 -20.26 22.32
CA TRP A 574 10.39 -19.18 22.78
C TRP A 574 11.36 -19.63 23.85
N ASP A 575 10.88 -20.43 24.80
CA ASP A 575 11.66 -20.93 25.93
C ASP A 575 12.50 -22.19 25.61
N THR A 576 12.35 -22.74 24.40
CA THR A 576 13.10 -23.93 23.99
C THR A 576 14.46 -23.53 23.42
N PRO A 577 15.58 -24.02 23.92
CA PRO A 577 16.90 -23.73 23.36
C PRO A 577 17.00 -24.11 21.87
N LEU A 578 17.70 -23.28 21.10
CA LEU A 578 18.08 -23.59 19.72
C LEU A 578 19.43 -24.27 19.65
N GLU A 579 19.72 -24.85 18.49
CA GLU A 579 21.05 -25.33 18.14
C GLU A 579 22.11 -24.23 18.27
N ALA A 580 23.34 -24.61 18.55
CA ALA A 580 24.44 -23.66 18.65
C ALA A 580 24.60 -22.83 17.36
N GLY A 581 24.80 -21.54 17.53
CA GLY A 581 24.94 -20.59 16.41
C GLY A 581 23.61 -20.03 15.88
N TRP A 582 22.45 -20.45 16.39
CA TRP A 582 21.15 -19.91 16.07
C TRP A 582 20.57 -19.11 17.25
N ALA A 583 19.84 -18.05 16.94
CA ALA A 583 19.07 -17.31 17.95
C ALA A 583 17.70 -16.89 17.41
N ARG A 584 16.77 -16.64 18.35
CA ARG A 584 15.47 -16.05 18.08
C ARG A 584 15.49 -14.57 18.39
N GLY A 585 14.81 -13.79 17.56
CA GLY A 585 14.43 -12.43 17.84
C GLY A 585 12.94 -12.24 17.59
N MET A 586 12.29 -11.45 18.42
CA MET A 586 10.88 -11.15 18.29
C MET A 586 10.60 -9.67 18.02
N ALA A 587 9.46 -9.41 17.37
CA ALA A 587 8.88 -8.07 17.25
C ALA A 587 7.35 -8.17 17.21
N ILE A 588 6.64 -7.23 17.83
CA ILE A 588 5.18 -7.16 17.82
C ILE A 588 4.77 -5.73 17.48
N HIS A 589 4.10 -5.58 16.34
CA HIS A 589 3.72 -4.27 15.84
C HIS A 589 2.25 -4.23 15.43
N GLN A 590 1.61 -3.09 15.62
CA GLN A 590 0.25 -2.85 15.11
C GLN A 590 0.31 -1.88 13.94
N ALA A 591 -0.27 -2.29 12.84
CA ALA A 591 -0.46 -1.43 11.67
C ALA A 591 -1.85 -1.68 11.06
N PHE A 592 -2.49 -0.62 10.58
CA PHE A 592 -3.82 -0.71 9.92
C PHE A 592 -4.89 -1.44 10.75
N GLY A 593 -4.84 -1.30 12.07
CA GLY A 593 -5.74 -1.95 13.02
C GLY A 593 -5.43 -3.41 13.34
N THR A 594 -4.49 -4.04 12.64
CA THR A 594 -4.05 -5.43 12.85
C THR A 594 -2.81 -5.49 13.71
N VAL A 595 -2.77 -6.40 14.68
CA VAL A 595 -1.58 -6.70 15.48
C VAL A 595 -0.88 -7.92 14.89
N VAL A 596 0.41 -7.78 14.59
CA VAL A 596 1.25 -8.87 14.08
C VAL A 596 2.47 -9.04 14.99
N GLY A 597 2.66 -10.26 15.48
CA GLY A 597 3.89 -10.70 16.13
C GLY A 597 4.68 -11.61 15.20
N GLN A 598 6.01 -11.44 15.16
CA GLN A 598 6.91 -12.32 14.41
C GLN A 598 8.10 -12.72 15.27
N VAL A 599 8.47 -14.00 15.21
CA VAL A 599 9.74 -14.53 15.72
C VAL A 599 10.53 -15.05 14.55
N ALA A 600 11.74 -14.54 14.36
CA ALA A 600 12.68 -15.01 13.35
C ALA A 600 13.79 -15.87 13.99
N GLU A 601 14.08 -17.04 13.43
CA GLU A 601 15.24 -17.86 13.75
C GLU A 601 16.39 -17.53 12.79
N VAL A 602 17.49 -17.01 13.32
CA VAL A 602 18.58 -16.43 12.54
C VAL A 602 19.92 -17.04 12.96
N GLN A 603 20.80 -17.20 11.98
CA GLN A 603 22.22 -17.53 12.15
C GLN A 603 23.08 -16.48 11.42
N LEU A 604 24.28 -16.22 11.88
CA LEU A 604 25.26 -15.40 11.17
C LEU A 604 26.28 -16.33 10.46
N LEU A 605 26.27 -16.30 9.13
CA LEU A 605 27.27 -16.99 8.31
C LEU A 605 28.18 -15.95 7.63
N ASN A 606 29.44 -15.88 8.04
CA ASN A 606 30.37 -14.85 7.58
C ASN A 606 29.79 -13.43 7.74
N ASP A 607 29.27 -13.14 8.91
CA ASP A 607 28.58 -11.88 9.28
C ASP A 607 27.31 -11.57 8.48
N ARG A 608 26.78 -12.53 7.73
CA ARG A 608 25.53 -12.40 6.98
C ARG A 608 24.40 -13.09 7.72
N PRO A 609 23.28 -12.42 7.96
CA PRO A 609 22.13 -13.07 8.56
C PRO A 609 21.49 -14.04 7.56
N VAL A 610 21.25 -15.25 8.03
CA VAL A 610 20.48 -16.30 7.35
C VAL A 610 19.27 -16.59 8.20
N VAL A 611 18.08 -16.40 7.63
CA VAL A 611 16.81 -16.63 8.30
C VAL A 611 16.23 -17.95 7.83
N ARG A 612 16.08 -18.93 8.73
CA ARG A 612 15.57 -20.26 8.33
C ARG A 612 14.06 -20.41 8.54
N ARG A 613 13.52 -19.75 9.56
CA ARG A 613 12.13 -19.89 9.98
C ARG A 613 11.59 -18.57 10.51
N VAL A 614 10.33 -18.26 10.19
CA VAL A 614 9.58 -17.15 10.78
C VAL A 614 8.23 -17.67 11.24
N VAL A 615 7.93 -17.50 12.52
CA VAL A 615 6.59 -17.73 13.06
C VAL A 615 5.89 -16.39 13.15
N ALA A 616 4.70 -16.28 12.54
CA ALA A 616 3.87 -15.10 12.55
C ALA A 616 2.53 -15.38 13.24
N VAL A 617 2.14 -14.54 14.17
CA VAL A 617 0.83 -14.56 14.84
C VAL A 617 0.10 -13.27 14.54
N VAL A 618 -1.18 -13.38 14.15
CA VAL A 618 -1.98 -12.28 13.60
C VAL A 618 -3.31 -12.16 14.33
N ASP A 619 -3.64 -10.97 14.85
CA ASP A 619 -4.99 -10.58 15.25
C ASP A 619 -5.52 -9.51 14.29
N CYS A 620 -6.34 -9.94 13.33
CA CYS A 620 -6.97 -9.10 12.31
C CYS A 620 -8.49 -8.98 12.44
N GLY A 621 -9.06 -9.34 13.58
CA GLY A 621 -10.50 -9.48 13.72
C GLY A 621 -11.00 -10.77 13.03
N ILE A 622 -12.21 -10.74 12.46
CA ILE A 622 -12.75 -11.86 11.69
C ILE A 622 -11.88 -12.16 10.48
N ALA A 623 -11.32 -13.35 10.45
CA ALA A 623 -10.51 -13.85 9.33
C ALA A 623 -11.41 -14.25 8.15
N VAL A 624 -11.70 -13.33 7.22
CA VAL A 624 -12.62 -13.59 6.10
C VAL A 624 -12.11 -14.71 5.21
N ALA A 625 -10.84 -14.71 4.85
CA ALA A 625 -10.19 -15.69 3.98
C ALA A 625 -8.83 -16.10 4.56
N PRO A 626 -8.78 -17.10 5.45
CA PRO A 626 -7.56 -17.49 6.16
C PRO A 626 -6.38 -17.82 5.26
N ASP A 627 -6.63 -18.49 4.13
CA ASP A 627 -5.62 -18.80 3.11
C ASP A 627 -4.96 -17.53 2.52
N GLN A 628 -5.76 -16.47 2.29
CA GLN A 628 -5.24 -15.19 1.79
C GLN A 628 -4.46 -14.44 2.88
N ILE A 629 -4.90 -14.53 4.13
CA ILE A 629 -4.19 -13.93 5.27
C ILE A 629 -2.80 -14.55 5.39
N ALA A 630 -2.68 -15.87 5.31
CA ALA A 630 -1.40 -16.56 5.33
C ALA A 630 -0.50 -16.12 4.16
N ALA A 631 -1.06 -16.08 2.94
CA ALA A 631 -0.33 -15.61 1.75
C ALA A 631 0.15 -14.14 1.88
N GLN A 632 -0.65 -13.26 2.51
CA GLN A 632 -0.24 -11.88 2.77
C GLN A 632 0.87 -11.81 3.84
N MET A 633 0.88 -12.69 4.84
CA MET A 633 1.98 -12.78 5.80
C MET A 633 3.27 -13.24 5.11
N GLU A 634 3.23 -14.35 4.37
CA GLU A 634 4.39 -14.87 3.63
C GLU A 634 4.96 -13.82 2.66
N GLY A 635 4.09 -13.23 1.82
CA GLY A 635 4.49 -12.18 0.88
C GLY A 635 4.98 -10.91 1.57
N GLY A 636 4.40 -10.52 2.71
CA GLY A 636 4.83 -9.38 3.53
C GLY A 636 6.20 -9.60 4.16
N ILE A 637 6.42 -10.78 4.73
CA ILE A 637 7.71 -11.21 5.31
C ILE A 637 8.79 -11.22 4.23
N GLY A 638 8.56 -11.86 3.07
CA GLY A 638 9.53 -11.91 1.98
C GLY A 638 9.88 -10.53 1.42
N PHE A 639 8.89 -9.64 1.29
CA PHE A 639 9.08 -8.27 0.83
C PHE A 639 9.85 -7.42 1.84
N GLY A 640 9.47 -7.48 3.13
CA GLY A 640 10.16 -6.80 4.22
C GLY A 640 11.57 -7.34 4.46
N LEU A 641 11.77 -8.64 4.34
CA LEU A 641 13.09 -9.28 4.46
C LEU A 641 14.01 -8.88 3.31
N SER A 642 13.49 -8.78 2.07
CA SER A 642 14.24 -8.24 0.94
C SER A 642 14.75 -6.82 1.20
N ALA A 643 13.88 -5.97 1.74
CA ALA A 643 14.26 -4.61 2.12
C ALA A 643 15.30 -4.59 3.26
N ALA A 644 15.13 -5.46 4.27
CA ALA A 644 16.03 -5.54 5.42
C ALA A 644 17.42 -6.09 5.06
N LEU A 645 17.49 -7.07 4.16
CA LEU A 645 18.75 -7.69 3.78
C LEU A 645 19.52 -6.89 2.72
N TYR A 646 18.82 -6.36 1.70
CA TYR A 646 19.45 -5.90 0.46
C TYR A 646 19.00 -4.50 0.01
N GLY A 647 17.74 -4.11 0.32
CA GLY A 647 17.07 -3.00 -0.35
C GLY A 647 17.73 -1.65 -0.06
N ALA A 648 18.26 -1.01 -1.09
CA ALA A 648 18.69 0.38 -1.06
C ALA A 648 18.64 0.96 -2.48
N ILE A 649 18.11 2.17 -2.60
CA ILE A 649 18.26 3.03 -3.77
C ILE A 649 19.25 4.13 -3.38
N THR A 650 20.31 4.26 -4.15
CA THR A 650 21.38 5.22 -3.92
C THR A 650 21.52 6.23 -5.05
N LEU A 651 21.97 7.42 -4.72
CA LEU A 651 22.25 8.50 -5.65
C LEU A 651 23.76 8.76 -5.72
N LYS A 652 24.26 8.96 -6.94
CA LYS A 652 25.58 9.53 -7.20
C LYS A 652 25.41 10.72 -8.13
N ASP A 653 25.86 11.89 -7.70
CA ASP A 653 25.64 13.14 -8.42
C ASP A 653 24.16 13.36 -8.84
N GLY A 654 23.21 12.98 -7.96
CA GLY A 654 21.77 13.06 -8.19
C GLY A 654 21.19 11.97 -9.11
N ILE A 655 21.99 11.05 -9.62
CA ILE A 655 21.57 9.97 -10.51
C ILE A 655 21.43 8.65 -9.73
N ILE A 656 20.28 8.00 -9.90
CA ILE A 656 20.00 6.68 -9.31
C ILE A 656 20.97 5.63 -9.88
N GLN A 657 21.54 4.83 -9.00
CA GLN A 657 22.54 3.81 -9.37
C GLN A 657 21.87 2.45 -9.63
N GLU A 658 20.88 2.06 -8.84
CA GLU A 658 20.19 0.79 -8.95
C GLU A 658 19.10 0.90 -10.02
N THR A 659 19.22 0.13 -11.10
CA THR A 659 18.35 0.21 -12.27
C THR A 659 17.63 -1.10 -12.60
N ASN A 660 18.12 -2.21 -12.07
CA ASN A 660 17.51 -3.52 -12.31
C ASN A 660 17.86 -4.48 -11.15
N PHE A 661 17.33 -5.69 -11.16
CA PHE A 661 17.44 -6.69 -10.09
C PHE A 661 18.87 -7.27 -9.88
N ASP A 662 19.81 -7.04 -10.78
CA ASP A 662 21.23 -7.31 -10.58
C ASP A 662 21.88 -6.30 -9.61
N GLN A 663 21.37 -5.07 -9.56
CA GLN A 663 21.83 -3.98 -8.68
C GLN A 663 20.90 -3.78 -7.47
N TYR A 664 19.65 -4.19 -7.57
CA TYR A 664 18.64 -4.14 -6.51
C TYR A 664 18.16 -5.57 -6.20
N PRO A 665 18.96 -6.37 -5.50
CA PRO A 665 18.61 -7.75 -5.22
C PRO A 665 17.44 -7.87 -4.27
N VAL A 666 16.67 -8.95 -4.44
CA VAL A 666 15.56 -9.35 -3.58
C VAL A 666 15.81 -10.76 -3.07
N VAL A 667 15.16 -11.12 -1.97
CA VAL A 667 15.21 -12.50 -1.43
C VAL A 667 14.82 -13.49 -2.52
N ARG A 668 15.68 -14.48 -2.74
CA ARG A 668 15.47 -15.56 -3.71
C ARG A 668 14.77 -16.75 -3.04
N MET A 669 14.25 -17.68 -3.84
CA MET A 669 13.52 -18.84 -3.34
C MET A 669 14.32 -19.67 -2.31
N ASN A 670 15.62 -19.81 -2.51
CA ASN A 670 16.53 -20.53 -1.61
C ASN A 670 16.92 -19.75 -0.34
N GLU A 671 16.58 -18.47 -0.26
CA GLU A 671 16.82 -17.59 0.90
C GLU A 671 15.54 -17.35 1.69
N MET A 672 14.37 -17.67 1.08
CA MET A 672 13.09 -17.48 1.73
C MET A 672 12.94 -18.42 2.92
N PRO A 673 12.70 -17.91 4.14
CA PRO A 673 12.50 -18.76 5.32
C PRO A 673 11.22 -19.58 5.19
N ALA A 674 11.14 -20.69 5.94
CA ALA A 674 9.86 -21.34 6.21
C ALA A 674 8.99 -20.39 7.06
N VAL A 675 7.78 -20.06 6.59
CA VAL A 675 6.86 -19.16 7.28
C VAL A 675 5.68 -19.96 7.81
N GLU A 676 5.40 -19.77 9.11
CA GLU A 676 4.22 -20.34 9.77
C GLU A 676 3.31 -19.21 10.21
N THR A 677 2.06 -19.19 9.75
CA THR A 677 1.09 -18.17 10.11
C THR A 677 -0.01 -18.73 10.99
N HIS A 678 -0.21 -18.11 12.15
CA HIS A 678 -1.27 -18.44 13.11
C HIS A 678 -2.20 -17.24 13.27
N ILE A 679 -3.51 -17.46 13.14
CA ILE A 679 -4.52 -16.41 13.22
C ILE A 679 -5.29 -16.56 14.52
N ILE A 680 -5.33 -15.49 15.31
CA ILE A 680 -6.12 -15.45 16.54
C ILE A 680 -7.60 -15.35 16.18
N ALA A 681 -8.40 -16.25 16.76
CA ALA A 681 -9.86 -16.20 16.63
C ALA A 681 -10.42 -14.93 17.28
N SER A 682 -11.24 -14.17 16.55
CA SER A 682 -11.77 -12.90 17.01
C SER A 682 -13.20 -12.68 16.50
N ASP A 683 -14.01 -11.98 17.29
CA ASP A 683 -15.38 -11.56 16.91
C ASP A 683 -15.43 -10.11 16.43
N LYS A 684 -14.30 -9.41 16.49
CA LYS A 684 -14.22 -8.02 16.05
C LYS A 684 -14.28 -7.93 14.53
N SER A 685 -14.80 -6.82 14.02
CA SER A 685 -14.78 -6.54 12.57
C SER A 685 -13.39 -6.73 11.97
N PRO A 686 -13.31 -7.17 10.71
CA PRO A 686 -12.02 -7.33 10.02
C PRO A 686 -11.21 -6.04 10.01
N THR A 687 -9.89 -6.17 10.12
CA THR A 687 -8.92 -5.07 10.01
C THR A 687 -7.97 -5.29 8.83
N GLY A 688 -7.04 -4.36 8.61
CA GLY A 688 -6.18 -4.37 7.44
C GLY A 688 -5.15 -5.50 7.44
N MET A 689 -5.03 -6.25 6.32
CA MET A 689 -4.15 -7.42 6.22
C MET A 689 -3.14 -7.40 5.06
N GLY A 690 -3.22 -6.42 4.16
CA GLY A 690 -2.32 -6.35 2.99
C GLY A 690 -0.87 -6.02 3.34
N GLU A 691 -0.64 -5.26 4.40
CA GLU A 691 0.63 -4.60 4.69
C GLU A 691 1.27 -5.00 6.04
N PRO A 692 0.51 -5.31 7.11
CA PRO A 692 1.08 -5.47 8.46
C PRO A 692 2.20 -6.52 8.60
N GLY A 693 2.25 -7.52 7.72
CA GLY A 693 3.30 -8.55 7.72
C GLY A 693 4.70 -8.05 7.38
N VAL A 694 4.81 -6.84 6.80
CA VAL A 694 6.10 -6.23 6.39
C VAL A 694 6.85 -5.67 7.59
N ALA A 695 6.15 -5.02 8.52
CA ALA A 695 6.75 -4.17 9.53
C ALA A 695 7.60 -4.93 10.58
N PRO A 696 7.17 -6.10 11.14
CA PRO A 696 7.89 -6.74 12.22
C PRO A 696 9.13 -7.55 11.80
N ILE A 697 9.32 -7.88 10.50
CA ILE A 697 10.41 -8.81 10.12
C ILE A 697 11.81 -8.20 10.31
N ALA A 698 12.00 -6.94 9.94
CA ALA A 698 13.30 -6.29 10.11
C ALA A 698 13.73 -6.24 11.59
N PRO A 699 12.89 -5.76 12.53
CA PRO A 699 13.26 -5.78 13.95
C PRO A 699 13.38 -7.20 14.53
N ALA A 700 12.58 -8.18 14.10
CA ALA A 700 12.72 -9.55 14.56
C ALA A 700 14.10 -10.12 14.18
N VAL A 701 14.54 -9.91 12.94
CA VAL A 701 15.89 -10.31 12.49
C VAL A 701 16.99 -9.54 13.24
N ALA A 702 16.84 -8.21 13.39
CA ALA A 702 17.81 -7.37 14.12
C ALA A 702 17.96 -7.81 15.60
N ASN A 703 16.85 -8.20 16.25
CA ASN A 703 16.85 -8.67 17.63
C ASN A 703 17.50 -10.04 17.77
N ALA A 704 17.37 -10.91 16.75
CA ALA A 704 18.12 -12.17 16.70
C ALA A 704 19.63 -11.93 16.48
N ILE A 705 20.01 -11.01 15.59
CA ILE A 705 21.39 -10.59 15.40
C ILE A 705 22.00 -10.05 16.69
N LEU A 706 21.25 -9.19 17.41
CA LEU A 706 21.66 -8.69 18.73
C LEU A 706 21.87 -9.82 19.75
N ALA A 707 21.02 -10.85 19.71
CA ALA A 707 21.19 -12.03 20.56
C ALA A 707 22.46 -12.84 20.25
N LEU A 708 22.85 -12.93 18.98
CA LEU A 708 24.02 -13.66 18.51
C LEU A 708 25.35 -12.91 18.74
N SER A 709 25.35 -11.61 18.42
CA SER A 709 26.58 -10.82 18.33
C SER A 709 26.81 -9.87 19.52
N GLY A 710 25.77 -9.59 20.31
CA GLY A 710 25.78 -8.53 21.32
C GLY A 710 25.80 -7.11 20.74
N THR A 711 25.81 -6.96 19.41
CA THR A 711 25.92 -5.66 18.72
C THR A 711 24.58 -5.24 18.13
N PRO A 712 24.03 -4.08 18.50
CA PRO A 712 22.76 -3.60 17.95
C PRO A 712 22.90 -3.13 16.49
N THR A 713 21.89 -3.40 15.70
CA THR A 713 21.77 -2.92 14.32
C THR A 713 21.20 -1.50 14.28
N ARG A 714 21.89 -0.60 13.60
CA ARG A 714 21.52 0.82 13.52
C ARG A 714 21.11 1.25 12.11
N ARG A 715 21.24 0.37 11.14
CA ARG A 715 21.00 0.66 9.72
C ARG A 715 20.39 -0.50 8.98
N LEU A 716 19.62 -0.18 7.95
CA LEU A 716 19.21 -1.11 6.90
C LEU A 716 19.78 -0.63 5.55
N PRO A 717 20.04 -1.53 4.61
CA PRO A 717 19.98 -2.97 4.75
C PRO A 717 21.17 -3.55 5.53
N PHE A 718 21.02 -4.75 6.08
CA PHE A 718 22.05 -5.43 6.87
C PHE A 718 23.33 -5.74 6.06
N LEU A 719 23.19 -5.97 4.75
CA LEU A 719 24.27 -6.50 3.89
C LEU A 719 24.95 -5.43 3.01
N ASN A 720 24.51 -4.18 3.02
CA ASN A 720 25.15 -3.13 2.23
C ASN A 720 26.34 -2.53 2.99
N ARG A 721 27.57 -2.98 2.66
CA ARG A 721 28.83 -2.53 3.28
C ARG A 721 29.30 -1.15 2.78
N ASP A 722 28.96 -0.77 1.55
CA ASP A 722 29.49 0.47 0.92
C ASP A 722 28.84 1.73 1.50
N MET A 723 27.63 1.64 2.02
CA MET A 723 27.00 2.71 2.82
C MET A 723 27.71 2.95 4.16
N ASN A 724 28.54 2.03 4.62
CA ASN A 724 29.27 2.13 5.90
C ASN A 724 30.55 2.98 5.81
N ALA A 725 31.10 3.21 4.62
CA ALA A 725 32.37 3.90 4.44
C ALA A 725 32.35 5.40 4.74
N GLY A 726 31.15 6.03 4.81
CA GLY A 726 30.99 7.47 5.06
C GLY A 726 30.63 7.89 6.50
N PHE A 727 30.39 6.93 7.41
CA PHE A 727 29.80 7.22 8.71
C PHE A 727 30.56 6.59 9.88
N SER A 728 31.76 7.05 10.14
CA SER A 728 32.42 6.80 11.41
C SER A 728 31.81 7.73 12.47
N ILE A 729 30.94 7.18 13.32
CA ILE A 729 30.62 7.83 14.60
C ILE A 729 31.90 7.72 15.43
N ALA A 730 32.53 8.84 15.67
CA ALA A 730 33.65 8.91 16.60
C ALA A 730 33.25 8.23 17.92
N LYS A 731 33.98 7.21 18.31
CA LYS A 731 33.94 6.71 19.69
C LYS A 731 34.37 7.88 20.58
N ARG A 732 33.41 8.53 21.23
CA ARG A 732 33.72 9.28 22.42
C ARG A 732 33.64 8.31 23.58
N GLY A 733 34.81 8.13 24.23
CA GLY A 733 35.03 7.29 25.38
C GLY A 733 34.20 7.69 26.59
#